data_57303c6307cef9d3b29ce6e2973f0cf1
#
_entry.id   57303c6307cef9d3b29ce6e2973f0cf1
#
_cell.length_a   1.000
_cell.length_b   1.000
_cell.length_c   1.000
_cell.angle_alpha   90.00
_cell.angle_beta   90.00
_cell.angle_gamma   90.00
#
_symmetry.space_group_name_H-M   'P 1'
#
loop_
_entity.id
_entity.type
_entity.pdbx_description
1 polymer ?
#
loop_
_entity_poly.entity_id
_entity_poly.type
_entity_poly.pdbx_seq_one_letter_code
_entity_poly.pdbx_strand_id
1 'polypeptide(L)'
;MSETPSLPLARFTIVEVNDAKVPLCLRLATSLAAKIAADLGADVLKIEPPEGDPVRRAPPLLPQGGSALFEFLNTSKRSLVLDLASESGRTALARLVDKADVVLFEEPASVAASLRKAKATPVEIAAFPLEMDAAQRPVSELVIQALGGLMHMVGEPARKPLKLGGHQASYPAGLTAFTGLMAALAARDTGRRAPSVRVSLAEVMQWVNWKAASGAAATGISPGREGRNSEFQVLPCRDGHVAVVYTVTQWPATRALIGDPRLDDPKFGTRAGRRQNIAELYAALAPWFADKTRDEIQKVAQAKGVPFGPIFSPAELLQTEQYVARGFLADMAHPTEGTLRLPQLPVQWNGRSFTPRPAPDLPPPHSNGEVPSSHEGGGVSRRSRDMTPPSRMTVTPPHLNGEERRSGDPPLAGVRVLDFGLLTAGANTSAMLADLGADVIKIESGAYLDPFRVVGKIDNDEGWWNRSPQFRFTNRNKRGLALNLKDPEGQRVIRELATHCDVVVENFRRGVLDRAGLGYKELSAINPRLVFAAISSQGDTGPERMNVSFGSTLDATSGIASLTGYEGEEPRISGMDVNYPDQIVSLFATGIVIAAVAEARRTGKGAFLDFSQREVASFTLGEEILAASADPNHRLAPRGNTEAGVAQQDSYQCGDGKWLAVTLDTPDPSMATFCAARDRDDALKMLLGKGIAAAPCLDGNDLLRDTKLQGVTLVRDENGSLVKGLPYRLDGNGLAIERPAPDLGQHTEEVLRELLGYDDARLKQLNDSGVTSTTPTIGEV
;
A
#
# COMPACT_ATOMS: atom_id res chain seq x y z
N MET A 1 23.91 30.41 -8.65
CA MET A 1 22.79 29.57 -9.19
C MET A 1 22.81 28.28 -8.40
N SER A 2 21.86 28.07 -7.48
CA SER A 2 21.74 26.82 -6.73
C SER A 2 21.42 25.71 -7.72
N GLU A 3 22.28 24.71 -7.83
CA GLU A 3 21.99 23.51 -8.62
C GLU A 3 20.67 22.91 -8.11
N THR A 4 19.69 22.77 -8.99
CA THR A 4 18.46 22.02 -8.67
C THR A 4 18.90 20.61 -8.29
N PRO A 5 18.59 20.13 -7.08
CA PRO A 5 19.01 18.77 -6.67
C PRO A 5 18.46 17.74 -7.66
N SER A 6 19.31 16.79 -8.07
CA SER A 6 18.89 15.70 -8.95
C SER A 6 17.77 14.91 -8.26
N LEU A 7 16.79 14.42 -9.03
CA LEU A 7 15.73 13.56 -8.51
C LEU A 7 16.32 12.21 -8.03
N PRO A 8 15.72 11.57 -7.02
CA PRO A 8 16.31 10.39 -6.35
C PRO A 8 16.70 9.25 -7.29
N LEU A 9 15.92 9.01 -8.32
CA LEU A 9 16.14 7.89 -9.26
C LEU A 9 16.73 8.32 -10.61
N ALA A 10 17.19 9.57 -10.77
CA ALA A 10 17.66 10.13 -12.05
C ALA A 10 18.83 9.35 -12.70
N ARG A 11 19.51 8.47 -11.96
CA ARG A 11 20.61 7.65 -12.44
C ARG A 11 20.20 6.34 -13.08
N PHE A 12 18.94 5.92 -12.91
CA PHE A 12 18.45 4.62 -13.35
C PHE A 12 17.67 4.69 -14.65
N THR A 13 17.90 3.68 -15.50
CA THR A 13 17.17 3.46 -16.75
C THR A 13 16.30 2.21 -16.61
N ILE A 14 15.02 2.37 -16.92
CA ILE A 14 14.02 1.31 -16.81
C ILE A 14 13.33 1.12 -18.15
N VAL A 15 13.19 -0.12 -18.60
CA VAL A 15 12.40 -0.47 -19.78
C VAL A 15 11.10 -1.11 -19.31
N GLU A 16 9.97 -0.50 -19.64
CA GLU A 16 8.63 -1.03 -19.43
C GLU A 16 8.14 -1.68 -20.72
N VAL A 17 7.85 -2.97 -20.68
CA VAL A 17 7.43 -3.75 -21.85
C VAL A 17 5.96 -4.13 -21.71
N ASN A 18 5.10 -3.60 -22.58
CA ASN A 18 3.68 -3.90 -22.61
C ASN A 18 3.33 -4.67 -23.89
N ASP A 19 2.89 -5.93 -23.76
CA ASP A 19 2.41 -6.76 -24.88
C ASP A 19 0.90 -6.54 -25.06
N ALA A 20 0.44 -6.33 -26.29
CA ALA A 20 -0.95 -6.02 -26.62
C ALA A 20 -1.98 -7.07 -26.10
N LYS A 21 -1.55 -8.31 -25.90
CA LYS A 21 -2.40 -9.43 -25.49
C LYS A 21 -2.55 -9.61 -23.99
N VAL A 22 -1.83 -8.83 -23.19
CA VAL A 22 -1.85 -8.94 -21.74
C VAL A 22 -3.14 -8.33 -21.16
N PRO A 23 -3.80 -8.98 -20.19
CA PRO A 23 -4.99 -8.44 -19.51
C PRO A 23 -4.75 -7.07 -18.88
N LEU A 24 -5.79 -6.21 -18.89
CA LEU A 24 -5.72 -4.83 -18.41
C LEU A 24 -5.17 -4.74 -16.97
N CYS A 25 -5.65 -5.57 -16.04
CA CYS A 25 -5.26 -5.51 -14.64
C CYS A 25 -3.74 -5.67 -14.40
N LEU A 26 -3.05 -6.51 -15.19
CA LEU A 26 -1.60 -6.66 -15.11
C LEU A 26 -0.89 -5.42 -15.65
N ARG A 27 -1.35 -4.92 -16.77
CA ARG A 27 -0.83 -3.73 -17.44
C ARG A 27 -0.89 -2.49 -16.55
N LEU A 28 -2.00 -2.31 -15.81
CA LEU A 28 -2.15 -1.20 -14.86
C LEU A 28 -1.10 -1.30 -13.72
N ALA A 29 -0.87 -2.50 -13.20
CA ALA A 29 0.13 -2.73 -12.17
C ALA A 29 1.55 -2.39 -12.64
N THR A 30 1.93 -2.86 -13.84
CA THR A 30 3.22 -2.57 -14.47
C THR A 30 3.40 -1.07 -14.67
N SER A 31 2.39 -0.43 -15.26
CA SER A 31 2.44 1.01 -15.58
C SER A 31 2.49 1.88 -14.33
N LEU A 32 1.82 1.50 -13.22
CA LEU A 32 1.90 2.24 -11.96
C LEU A 32 3.29 2.16 -11.33
N ALA A 33 3.90 0.96 -11.30
CA ALA A 33 5.27 0.80 -10.79
C ALA A 33 6.28 1.65 -11.57
N ALA A 34 6.17 1.63 -12.89
CA ALA A 34 6.99 2.42 -13.80
C ALA A 34 6.75 3.94 -13.65
N LYS A 35 5.47 4.38 -13.48
CA LYS A 35 5.10 5.76 -13.19
C LYS A 35 5.79 6.29 -11.93
N ILE A 36 5.71 5.56 -10.82
CA ILE A 36 6.32 6.00 -9.56
C ILE A 36 7.83 6.19 -9.74
N ALA A 37 8.50 5.26 -10.41
CA ALA A 37 9.92 5.40 -10.70
C ALA A 37 10.23 6.58 -11.63
N ALA A 38 9.41 6.84 -12.66
CA ALA A 38 9.54 7.95 -13.59
C ALA A 38 9.34 9.30 -12.91
N ASP A 39 8.31 9.43 -12.06
CA ASP A 39 8.04 10.65 -11.31
C ASP A 39 9.13 10.93 -10.26
N LEU A 40 9.81 9.89 -9.73
CA LEU A 40 11.02 10.02 -8.90
C LEU A 40 12.30 10.29 -9.73
N GLY A 41 12.18 10.38 -11.05
CA GLY A 41 13.25 10.83 -11.95
C GLY A 41 13.95 9.75 -12.76
N ALA A 42 13.58 8.47 -12.63
CA ALA A 42 14.14 7.42 -13.49
C ALA A 42 13.85 7.71 -14.98
N ASP A 43 14.80 7.36 -15.87
CA ASP A 43 14.57 7.37 -17.31
C ASP A 43 13.79 6.14 -17.71
N VAL A 44 12.46 6.25 -17.77
CA VAL A 44 11.56 5.14 -18.10
C VAL A 44 11.18 5.17 -19.57
N LEU A 45 11.53 4.11 -20.29
CA LEU A 45 11.16 3.89 -21.70
C LEU A 45 10.06 2.84 -21.78
N LYS A 46 8.84 3.28 -22.14
CA LYS A 46 7.70 2.40 -22.38
C LYS A 46 7.74 1.87 -23.81
N ILE A 47 7.72 0.57 -23.96
CA ILE A 47 7.62 -0.12 -25.27
C ILE A 47 6.15 -0.39 -25.56
N GLU A 48 5.68 0.12 -26.68
CA GLU A 48 4.28 -0.03 -27.14
C GLU A 48 4.23 -0.81 -28.46
N PRO A 49 3.16 -1.58 -28.70
CA PRO A 49 2.93 -2.22 -29.99
C PRO A 49 2.62 -1.17 -31.09
N PRO A 50 2.66 -1.53 -32.39
CA PRO A 50 2.44 -0.61 -33.50
C PRO A 50 1.12 0.18 -33.43
N GLU A 51 0.07 -0.42 -32.89
CA GLU A 51 -1.26 0.19 -32.68
C GLU A 51 -1.38 0.99 -31.38
N GLY A 52 -0.30 1.12 -30.63
CA GLY A 52 -0.24 1.74 -29.31
C GLY A 52 -0.78 0.85 -28.19
N ASP A 53 -0.48 1.23 -26.96
CA ASP A 53 -1.01 0.55 -25.77
C ASP A 53 -2.54 0.61 -25.74
N PRO A 54 -3.26 -0.51 -25.59
CA PRO A 54 -4.72 -0.51 -25.44
C PRO A 54 -5.25 0.43 -24.35
N VAL A 55 -4.48 0.70 -23.30
CA VAL A 55 -4.84 1.67 -22.23
C VAL A 55 -5.09 3.07 -22.79
N ARG A 56 -4.50 3.46 -23.94
CA ARG A 56 -4.76 4.76 -24.58
C ARG A 56 -6.24 4.98 -24.96
N ARG A 57 -7.02 3.89 -25.02
CA ARG A 57 -8.43 3.88 -25.38
C ARG A 57 -9.34 3.32 -24.28
N ALA A 58 -8.76 3.02 -23.13
CA ALA A 58 -9.52 2.49 -21.98
C ALA A 58 -10.26 3.63 -21.24
N PRO A 59 -11.47 3.41 -20.74
CA PRO A 59 -12.18 4.39 -19.92
C PRO A 59 -11.50 4.59 -18.56
N PRO A 60 -11.74 5.76 -17.90
CA PRO A 60 -12.58 6.86 -18.35
C PRO A 60 -11.95 7.64 -19.49
N LEU A 61 -12.78 8.03 -20.46
CA LEU A 61 -12.33 8.84 -21.60
C LEU A 61 -12.42 10.33 -21.28
N LEU A 62 -11.44 11.08 -21.76
CA LEU A 62 -11.39 12.54 -21.71
C LEU A 62 -12.27 13.15 -22.82
N PRO A 63 -12.66 14.44 -22.72
CA PRO A 63 -13.56 15.11 -23.67
C PRO A 63 -13.09 15.05 -25.12
N GLN A 64 -11.79 15.03 -25.40
CA GLN A 64 -11.24 14.93 -26.76
C GLN A 64 -10.91 13.48 -27.16
N GLY A 65 -11.31 12.48 -26.35
CA GLY A 65 -11.21 11.06 -26.67
C GLY A 65 -9.95 10.35 -26.15
N GLY A 66 -9.04 11.03 -25.45
CA GLY A 66 -7.92 10.43 -24.74
C GLY A 66 -8.39 9.61 -23.54
N SER A 67 -7.52 8.75 -23.00
CA SER A 67 -7.80 7.95 -21.81
C SER A 67 -7.20 8.61 -20.57
N ALA A 68 -8.03 8.97 -19.58
CA ALA A 68 -7.55 9.46 -18.31
C ALA A 68 -6.64 8.45 -17.59
N LEU A 69 -6.95 7.16 -17.77
CA LEU A 69 -6.14 6.06 -17.24
C LEU A 69 -4.72 6.05 -17.84
N PHE A 70 -4.60 6.25 -19.17
CA PHE A 70 -3.31 6.34 -19.83
C PHE A 70 -2.55 7.58 -19.37
N GLU A 71 -3.19 8.75 -19.37
CA GLU A 71 -2.58 10.02 -18.98
C GLU A 71 -2.07 9.99 -17.54
N PHE A 72 -2.84 9.40 -16.61
CA PHE A 72 -2.42 9.25 -15.22
C PHE A 72 -1.22 8.30 -15.08
N LEU A 73 -1.29 7.11 -15.68
CA LEU A 73 -0.32 6.04 -15.47
C LEU A 73 1.01 6.22 -16.22
N ASN A 74 1.06 7.11 -17.21
CA ASN A 74 2.26 7.23 -18.05
C ASN A 74 2.94 8.60 -17.96
N THR A 75 2.63 9.40 -16.93
CA THR A 75 3.37 10.64 -16.65
C THR A 75 4.87 10.38 -16.55
N SER A 76 5.64 11.36 -16.97
CA SER A 76 7.11 11.40 -16.87
C SER A 76 7.86 10.32 -17.67
N LYS A 77 7.18 9.45 -18.41
CA LYS A 77 7.78 8.39 -19.25
C LYS A 77 8.11 8.90 -20.65
N ARG A 78 8.91 8.13 -21.36
CA ARG A 78 9.10 8.21 -22.82
C ARG A 78 8.46 6.98 -23.47
N SER A 79 7.98 7.08 -24.71
CA SER A 79 7.42 5.96 -25.46
C SER A 79 8.27 5.63 -26.68
N LEU A 80 8.27 4.33 -27.02
CA LEU A 80 8.86 3.79 -28.24
C LEU A 80 7.99 2.68 -28.79
N VAL A 81 7.63 2.77 -30.09
CA VAL A 81 6.84 1.74 -30.76
C VAL A 81 7.76 0.65 -31.32
N LEU A 82 7.56 -0.60 -30.90
CA LEU A 82 8.25 -1.78 -31.41
C LEU A 82 7.25 -2.90 -31.71
N ASP A 83 7.34 -3.49 -32.91
CA ASP A 83 6.63 -4.72 -33.24
C ASP A 83 7.38 -5.94 -32.67
N LEU A 84 6.95 -6.40 -31.48
CA LEU A 84 7.58 -7.56 -30.81
C LEU A 84 7.26 -8.91 -31.49
N ALA A 85 6.33 -8.95 -32.45
CA ALA A 85 6.11 -10.12 -33.30
C ALA A 85 7.23 -10.26 -34.35
N SER A 86 7.87 -9.16 -34.76
CA SER A 86 8.97 -9.13 -35.72
C SER A 86 10.32 -9.50 -35.06
N GLU A 87 11.24 -10.04 -35.84
CA GLU A 87 12.61 -10.31 -35.38
C GLU A 87 13.39 -9.01 -35.11
N SER A 88 13.20 -8.00 -35.95
CA SER A 88 13.84 -6.70 -35.82
C SER A 88 13.40 -6.00 -34.51
N GLY A 89 12.11 -6.04 -34.17
CA GLY A 89 11.58 -5.47 -32.92
C GLY A 89 12.13 -6.19 -31.68
N ARG A 90 12.18 -7.52 -31.70
CA ARG A 90 12.80 -8.28 -30.60
C ARG A 90 14.29 -8.00 -30.43
N THR A 91 15.02 -7.84 -31.55
CA THR A 91 16.43 -7.47 -31.53
C THR A 91 16.64 -6.07 -30.98
N ALA A 92 15.80 -5.11 -31.36
CA ALA A 92 15.82 -3.76 -30.82
C ALA A 92 15.54 -3.74 -29.32
N LEU A 93 14.52 -4.47 -28.86
CA LEU A 93 14.21 -4.63 -27.43
C LEU A 93 15.40 -5.19 -26.65
N ALA A 94 16.05 -6.26 -27.15
CA ALA A 94 17.20 -6.87 -26.48
C ALA A 94 18.34 -5.85 -26.28
N ARG A 95 18.64 -5.01 -27.30
CA ARG A 95 19.66 -3.96 -27.20
C ARG A 95 19.32 -2.87 -26.16
N LEU A 96 18.03 -2.54 -26.00
CA LEU A 96 17.57 -1.58 -25.01
C LEU A 96 17.70 -2.16 -23.59
N VAL A 97 17.24 -3.39 -23.41
CA VAL A 97 17.27 -4.08 -22.12
C VAL A 97 18.72 -4.35 -21.66
N ASP A 98 19.65 -4.62 -22.55
CA ASP A 98 21.07 -4.79 -22.21
C ASP A 98 21.71 -3.53 -21.60
N LYS A 99 21.15 -2.35 -21.89
CA LYS A 99 21.61 -1.06 -21.37
C LYS A 99 20.82 -0.58 -20.16
N ALA A 100 19.69 -1.20 -19.87
CA ALA A 100 18.82 -0.83 -18.76
C ALA A 100 19.32 -1.40 -17.43
N ASP A 101 18.90 -0.78 -16.33
CA ASP A 101 19.10 -1.30 -14.99
C ASP A 101 18.02 -2.31 -14.62
N VAL A 102 16.78 -2.04 -15.04
CA VAL A 102 15.59 -2.87 -14.77
C VAL A 102 14.76 -3.02 -16.04
N VAL A 103 14.14 -4.19 -16.20
CA VAL A 103 13.06 -4.41 -17.15
C VAL A 103 11.79 -4.84 -16.39
N LEU A 104 10.70 -4.07 -16.58
CA LEU A 104 9.36 -4.38 -16.08
C LEU A 104 8.54 -5.01 -17.22
N PHE A 105 7.85 -6.10 -16.92
CA PHE A 105 7.00 -6.79 -17.91
C PHE A 105 5.94 -7.65 -17.24
N GLU A 106 4.93 -8.04 -18.02
CA GLU A 106 3.85 -8.90 -17.55
C GLU A 106 4.02 -10.36 -17.99
N GLU A 107 3.37 -11.27 -17.26
CA GLU A 107 3.11 -12.64 -17.69
C GLU A 107 1.62 -12.77 -18.04
N PRO A 108 1.23 -13.33 -19.19
CA PRO A 108 2.06 -13.99 -20.22
C PRO A 108 2.43 -13.04 -21.37
N ALA A 109 3.58 -12.37 -21.32
CA ALA A 109 4.06 -11.65 -22.49
C ALA A 109 4.79 -12.59 -23.45
N SER A 110 4.70 -12.33 -24.74
CA SER A 110 5.36 -13.13 -25.79
C SER A 110 6.90 -13.18 -25.64
N VAL A 111 7.48 -12.16 -25.01
CA VAL A 111 8.93 -12.02 -24.80
C VAL A 111 9.38 -12.33 -23.36
N ALA A 112 8.48 -12.71 -22.45
CA ALA A 112 8.79 -12.90 -21.02
C ALA A 112 9.96 -13.86 -20.77
N ALA A 113 10.01 -14.99 -21.50
CA ALA A 113 11.10 -15.98 -21.36
C ALA A 113 12.50 -15.41 -21.68
N SER A 114 12.61 -14.46 -22.62
CA SER A 114 13.86 -13.78 -22.94
C SER A 114 14.19 -12.70 -21.90
N LEU A 115 13.18 -11.96 -21.43
CA LEU A 115 13.35 -10.90 -20.43
C LEU A 115 13.77 -11.44 -19.06
N ARG A 116 13.30 -12.62 -18.66
CA ARG A 116 13.76 -13.29 -17.42
C ARG A 116 15.27 -13.63 -17.44
N LYS A 117 15.87 -13.73 -18.62
CA LYS A 117 17.31 -14.02 -18.83
C LYS A 117 18.13 -12.79 -19.18
N ALA A 118 17.54 -11.63 -19.18
CA ALA A 118 18.19 -10.38 -19.54
C ALA A 118 19.28 -10.00 -18.54
N LYS A 119 20.19 -9.12 -18.96
CA LYS A 119 21.19 -8.51 -18.08
C LYS A 119 20.57 -7.50 -17.12
N ALA A 120 19.54 -6.76 -17.55
CA ALA A 120 18.73 -5.92 -16.68
C ALA A 120 18.01 -6.77 -15.63
N THR A 121 17.81 -6.21 -14.45
CA THR A 121 17.08 -6.90 -13.39
C THR A 121 15.60 -7.08 -13.79
N PRO A 122 15.08 -8.32 -13.90
CA PRO A 122 13.70 -8.53 -14.26
C PRO A 122 12.76 -8.28 -13.08
N VAL A 123 11.72 -7.49 -13.33
CA VAL A 123 10.56 -7.30 -12.44
C VAL A 123 9.33 -7.75 -13.20
N GLU A 124 8.81 -8.90 -12.84
CA GLU A 124 7.72 -9.58 -13.51
C GLU A 124 6.42 -9.42 -12.73
N ILE A 125 5.35 -9.03 -13.42
CA ILE A 125 4.00 -8.94 -12.88
C ILE A 125 3.16 -10.07 -13.44
N ALA A 126 2.52 -10.85 -12.56
CA ALA A 126 1.70 -11.99 -12.90
C ALA A 126 0.33 -11.91 -12.23
N ALA A 127 -0.68 -12.56 -12.80
CA ALA A 127 -1.99 -12.63 -12.18
C ALA A 127 -2.01 -13.56 -10.96
N PHE A 128 -1.33 -14.70 -11.08
CA PHE A 128 -1.42 -15.82 -10.15
C PHE A 128 -0.06 -16.20 -9.56
N PRO A 129 -0.04 -16.90 -8.40
CA PRO A 129 1.16 -17.51 -7.85
C PRO A 129 1.85 -18.45 -8.84
N LEU A 130 3.13 -18.69 -8.62
CA LEU A 130 3.97 -19.56 -9.46
C LEU A 130 3.42 -21.00 -9.51
N GLU A 131 2.78 -21.45 -8.45
CA GLU A 131 2.21 -22.78 -8.27
C GLU A 131 0.88 -22.98 -8.99
N MET A 132 0.29 -21.89 -9.52
CA MET A 132 -0.92 -21.94 -10.33
C MET A 132 -0.58 -21.91 -11.82
N ASP A 133 -1.22 -22.78 -12.60
CA ASP A 133 -1.09 -22.73 -14.07
C ASP A 133 -1.82 -21.49 -14.60
N ALA A 134 -1.05 -20.47 -14.94
CA ALA A 134 -1.57 -19.20 -15.47
C ALA A 134 -1.99 -19.32 -16.94
N ALA A 135 -1.45 -20.27 -17.70
CA ALA A 135 -1.63 -20.34 -19.16
C ALA A 135 -3.06 -20.61 -19.61
N GLN A 136 -3.89 -21.15 -18.72
CA GLN A 136 -5.29 -21.51 -19.00
C GLN A 136 -6.32 -20.74 -18.17
N ARG A 137 -5.91 -19.68 -17.47
CA ARG A 137 -6.79 -18.93 -16.56
C ARG A 137 -6.92 -17.48 -17.00
N PRO A 138 -8.00 -17.12 -17.70
CA PRO A 138 -8.32 -15.72 -17.92
C PRO A 138 -8.49 -14.97 -16.61
N VAL A 139 -8.14 -13.69 -16.60
CA VAL A 139 -8.10 -12.88 -15.39
C VAL A 139 -8.76 -11.51 -15.61
N SER A 140 -9.36 -10.98 -14.56
CA SER A 140 -9.88 -9.61 -14.48
C SER A 140 -9.63 -9.04 -13.09
N GLU A 141 -9.84 -7.76 -12.92
CA GLU A 141 -9.80 -7.06 -11.64
C GLU A 141 -10.72 -7.73 -10.59
N LEU A 142 -11.96 -8.05 -10.98
CA LEU A 142 -12.95 -8.73 -10.14
C LEU A 142 -12.47 -10.11 -9.67
N VAL A 143 -11.96 -10.92 -10.59
CA VAL A 143 -11.46 -12.27 -10.33
C VAL A 143 -10.32 -12.27 -9.31
N ILE A 144 -9.43 -11.31 -9.40
CA ILE A 144 -8.32 -11.18 -8.44
C ILE A 144 -8.80 -10.75 -7.05
N GLN A 145 -9.72 -9.78 -6.95
CA GLN A 145 -10.29 -9.39 -5.65
C GLN A 145 -11.06 -10.55 -4.98
N ALA A 146 -11.74 -11.39 -5.78
CA ALA A 146 -12.41 -12.59 -5.29
C ALA A 146 -11.42 -13.63 -4.76
N LEU A 147 -10.38 -13.93 -5.53
CA LEU A 147 -9.35 -14.92 -5.20
C LEU A 147 -8.51 -14.51 -3.97
N GLY A 148 -8.24 -13.22 -3.80
CA GLY A 148 -7.59 -12.68 -2.60
C GLY A 148 -8.49 -12.61 -1.37
N GLY A 149 -9.77 -13.01 -1.48
CA GLY A 149 -10.75 -13.01 -0.39
C GLY A 149 -11.31 -11.64 -0.02
N LEU A 150 -10.91 -10.57 -0.72
CA LEU A 150 -11.35 -9.21 -0.39
C LEU A 150 -12.86 -9.05 -0.57
N MET A 151 -13.43 -9.60 -1.64
CA MET A 151 -14.86 -9.54 -1.91
C MET A 151 -15.69 -10.22 -0.81
N HIS A 152 -15.16 -11.25 -0.14
CA HIS A 152 -15.84 -11.88 0.98
C HIS A 152 -16.07 -10.92 2.15
N MET A 153 -15.24 -9.90 2.29
CA MET A 153 -15.29 -8.93 3.38
C MET A 153 -16.20 -7.72 3.11
N VAL A 154 -16.56 -7.45 1.84
CA VAL A 154 -17.24 -6.20 1.42
C VAL A 154 -18.69 -6.47 1.02
N GLY A 155 -19.62 -5.69 1.57
CA GLY A 155 -21.06 -5.76 1.28
C GLY A 155 -21.92 -6.25 2.44
N GLU A 156 -23.16 -6.65 2.15
CA GLU A 156 -24.12 -7.18 3.12
C GLU A 156 -24.02 -8.71 3.25
N PRO A 157 -24.21 -9.28 4.44
CA PRO A 157 -24.11 -10.73 4.65
C PRO A 157 -25.06 -11.56 3.77
N ALA A 158 -26.29 -11.11 3.60
CA ALA A 158 -27.34 -11.82 2.85
C ALA A 158 -27.32 -11.51 1.33
N ARG A 159 -26.40 -10.67 0.86
CA ARG A 159 -26.34 -10.23 -0.53
C ARG A 159 -25.03 -10.66 -1.19
N LYS A 160 -24.95 -10.44 -2.51
CA LYS A 160 -23.74 -10.74 -3.28
C LYS A 160 -22.52 -9.96 -2.73
N PRO A 161 -21.33 -10.58 -2.66
CA PRO A 161 -20.09 -9.88 -2.32
C PRO A 161 -19.75 -8.80 -3.34
N LEU A 162 -19.13 -7.72 -2.87
CA LEU A 162 -18.74 -6.58 -3.68
C LEU A 162 -17.22 -6.50 -3.84
N LYS A 163 -16.76 -6.03 -5.00
CA LYS A 163 -15.40 -5.52 -5.16
C LYS A 163 -15.28 -4.12 -4.55
N LEU A 164 -14.08 -3.69 -4.18
CA LEU A 164 -13.79 -2.28 -3.98
C LEU A 164 -13.81 -1.55 -5.33
N GLY A 165 -14.32 -0.32 -5.31
CA GLY A 165 -14.43 0.50 -6.52
C GLY A 165 -13.05 0.89 -7.08
N GLY A 166 -12.94 1.01 -8.41
CA GLY A 166 -11.70 1.26 -9.12
C GLY A 166 -10.82 0.01 -9.25
N HIS A 167 -9.53 0.21 -9.48
CA HIS A 167 -8.53 -0.84 -9.77
C HIS A 167 -7.77 -1.29 -8.52
N GLN A 168 -8.50 -1.71 -7.48
CA GLN A 168 -7.96 -1.96 -6.14
C GLN A 168 -7.26 -3.33 -5.97
N ALA A 169 -7.08 -4.10 -7.04
CA ALA A 169 -6.13 -5.22 -7.09
C ALA A 169 -4.87 -4.85 -7.90
N SER A 170 -5.06 -4.16 -9.02
CA SER A 170 -3.98 -3.75 -9.91
C SER A 170 -3.02 -2.75 -9.24
N TYR A 171 -3.56 -1.72 -8.59
CA TYR A 171 -2.74 -0.67 -8.01
C TYR A 171 -1.90 -1.12 -6.80
N PRO A 172 -2.41 -1.89 -5.83
CA PRO A 172 -1.55 -2.46 -4.80
C PRO A 172 -0.44 -3.35 -5.35
N ALA A 173 -0.70 -4.09 -6.44
CA ALA A 173 0.34 -4.86 -7.11
C ALA A 173 1.40 -3.97 -7.77
N GLY A 174 1.01 -2.82 -8.33
CA GLY A 174 1.93 -1.81 -8.85
C GLY A 174 2.80 -1.17 -7.76
N LEU A 175 2.21 -0.82 -6.60
CA LEU A 175 2.95 -0.33 -5.43
C LEU A 175 3.94 -1.38 -4.93
N THR A 176 3.52 -2.65 -4.92
CA THR A 176 4.35 -3.79 -4.54
C THR A 176 5.51 -3.99 -5.52
N ALA A 177 5.25 -3.91 -6.82
CA ALA A 177 6.28 -4.05 -7.85
C ALA A 177 7.33 -2.92 -7.77
N PHE A 178 6.89 -1.69 -7.46
CA PHE A 178 7.81 -0.59 -7.18
C PHE A 178 8.70 -0.88 -5.96
N THR A 179 8.12 -1.41 -4.87
CA THR A 179 8.89 -1.78 -3.68
C THR A 179 9.91 -2.89 -3.97
N GLY A 180 9.50 -3.93 -4.70
CA GLY A 180 10.41 -4.99 -5.14
C GLY A 180 11.55 -4.48 -6.04
N LEU A 181 11.21 -3.59 -7.00
CA LEU A 181 12.18 -2.90 -7.85
C LEU A 181 13.20 -2.14 -6.99
N MET A 182 12.75 -1.39 -6.00
CA MET A 182 13.65 -0.63 -5.12
C MET A 182 14.53 -1.54 -4.26
N ALA A 183 14.02 -2.68 -3.79
CA ALA A 183 14.81 -3.68 -3.07
C ALA A 183 15.93 -4.25 -3.95
N ALA A 184 15.62 -4.58 -5.22
CA ALA A 184 16.59 -5.07 -6.18
C ALA A 184 17.68 -4.01 -6.50
N LEU A 185 17.29 -2.76 -6.71
CA LEU A 185 18.25 -1.66 -6.92
C LEU A 185 19.13 -1.40 -5.70
N ALA A 186 18.57 -1.50 -4.47
CA ALA A 186 19.34 -1.33 -3.23
C ALA A 186 20.42 -2.43 -3.07
N ALA A 187 20.10 -3.67 -3.41
CA ALA A 187 21.10 -4.75 -3.45
C ALA A 187 22.24 -4.42 -4.43
N ARG A 188 21.90 -3.97 -5.64
CA ARG A 188 22.88 -3.58 -6.66
C ARG A 188 23.76 -2.42 -6.22
N ASP A 189 23.20 -1.38 -5.62
CA ASP A 189 23.94 -0.19 -5.15
C ASP A 189 24.99 -0.55 -4.07
N THR A 190 24.78 -1.65 -3.36
CA THR A 190 25.73 -2.17 -2.37
C THR A 190 26.72 -3.19 -2.96
N GLY A 191 26.73 -3.39 -4.29
CA GLY A 191 27.60 -4.32 -4.98
C GLY A 191 27.17 -5.79 -4.90
N ARG A 192 25.94 -6.06 -4.43
CA ARG A 192 25.33 -7.39 -4.42
C ARG A 192 24.67 -7.70 -5.76
N ARG A 193 24.43 -8.98 -6.03
CA ARG A 193 23.58 -9.36 -7.17
C ARG A 193 22.14 -8.88 -6.91
N ALA A 194 21.59 -8.10 -7.84
CA ALA A 194 20.19 -7.74 -7.77
C ALA A 194 19.32 -9.00 -7.98
N PRO A 195 18.41 -9.32 -7.07
CA PRO A 195 17.49 -10.44 -7.26
C PRO A 195 16.44 -10.10 -8.33
N SER A 196 15.97 -11.12 -9.06
CA SER A 196 14.75 -10.99 -9.86
C SER A 196 13.54 -10.83 -8.94
N VAL A 197 12.55 -10.06 -9.40
CA VAL A 197 11.32 -9.79 -8.62
C VAL A 197 10.13 -10.37 -9.38
N ARG A 198 9.24 -11.08 -8.67
CA ARG A 198 7.95 -11.52 -9.21
C ARG A 198 6.83 -11.10 -8.26
N VAL A 199 5.85 -10.39 -8.80
CA VAL A 199 4.66 -9.92 -8.09
C VAL A 199 3.43 -10.61 -8.68
N SER A 200 2.65 -11.29 -7.83
CA SER A 200 1.36 -11.86 -8.20
C SER A 200 0.23 -11.01 -7.64
N LEU A 201 -0.71 -10.59 -8.49
CA LEU A 201 -1.87 -9.80 -8.06
C LEU A 201 -2.68 -10.55 -6.98
N ALA A 202 -2.87 -11.86 -7.14
CA ALA A 202 -3.61 -12.69 -6.18
C ALA A 202 -2.89 -12.75 -4.82
N GLU A 203 -1.56 -12.92 -4.81
CA GLU A 203 -0.77 -12.91 -3.57
C GLU A 203 -0.83 -11.52 -2.90
N VAL A 204 -0.75 -10.43 -3.66
CA VAL A 204 -0.89 -9.08 -3.11
C VAL A 204 -2.26 -8.86 -2.48
N MET A 205 -3.33 -9.32 -3.12
CA MET A 205 -4.67 -9.19 -2.57
C MET A 205 -4.87 -10.00 -1.29
N GLN A 206 -4.32 -11.22 -1.21
CA GLN A 206 -4.31 -12.00 0.02
C GLN A 206 -3.51 -11.28 1.12
N TRP A 207 -2.37 -10.69 0.77
CA TRP A 207 -1.56 -9.91 1.71
C TRP A 207 -2.31 -8.68 2.25
N VAL A 208 -3.03 -7.97 1.40
CA VAL A 208 -3.90 -6.83 1.79
C VAL A 208 -5.01 -7.29 2.72
N ASN A 209 -5.64 -8.44 2.43
CA ASN A 209 -6.77 -8.99 3.19
C ASN A 209 -6.35 -9.95 4.32
N TRP A 210 -5.19 -9.76 4.91
CA TRP A 210 -4.59 -10.66 5.90
C TRP A 210 -5.47 -10.96 7.12
N LYS A 211 -6.37 -10.04 7.51
CA LYS A 211 -7.24 -10.23 8.68
C LYS A 211 -8.27 -11.35 8.48
N ALA A 212 -8.70 -11.62 7.26
CA ALA A 212 -9.57 -12.74 6.98
C ALA A 212 -8.89 -14.06 7.36
N ALA A 213 -7.66 -14.29 6.90
CA ALA A 213 -6.89 -15.48 7.23
C ALA A 213 -6.46 -15.53 8.70
N SER A 214 -5.99 -14.41 9.29
CA SER A 214 -5.57 -14.39 10.70
C SER A 214 -6.74 -14.58 11.65
N GLY A 215 -7.92 -14.03 11.36
CA GLY A 215 -9.13 -14.23 12.14
C GLY A 215 -9.59 -15.69 12.08
N ALA A 216 -9.62 -16.29 10.89
CA ALA A 216 -9.94 -17.70 10.71
C ALA A 216 -8.95 -18.64 11.43
N ALA A 217 -7.65 -18.32 11.36
CA ALA A 217 -6.62 -19.10 12.08
C ALA A 217 -6.77 -19.03 13.61
N ALA A 218 -7.15 -17.86 14.14
CA ALA A 218 -7.28 -17.64 15.58
C ALA A 218 -8.56 -18.27 16.18
N THR A 219 -9.67 -18.26 15.44
CA THR A 219 -11.00 -18.59 15.97
C THR A 219 -11.67 -19.78 15.28
N GLY A 220 -11.13 -20.27 14.17
CA GLY A 220 -11.79 -21.24 13.27
C GLY A 220 -12.91 -20.63 12.42
N ILE A 221 -13.26 -19.37 12.63
CA ILE A 221 -14.34 -18.66 11.94
C ILE A 221 -13.76 -17.54 11.10
N SER A 222 -14.03 -17.58 9.79
CA SER A 222 -13.62 -16.49 8.91
C SER A 222 -14.43 -15.22 9.20
N PRO A 223 -13.79 -14.07 9.45
CA PRO A 223 -14.48 -12.78 9.35
C PRO A 223 -15.14 -12.65 7.98
N GLY A 224 -16.24 -11.94 7.92
CA GLY A 224 -16.98 -11.75 6.67
C GLY A 224 -17.66 -10.39 6.61
N ARG A 225 -18.54 -10.25 5.63
CA ARG A 225 -19.32 -9.03 5.45
C ARG A 225 -20.22 -8.78 6.66
N GLU A 226 -20.05 -7.67 7.32
CA GLU A 226 -20.91 -7.25 8.43
C GLU A 226 -22.06 -6.34 7.95
N GLY A 227 -21.82 -5.53 6.93
CA GLY A 227 -22.81 -4.63 6.37
C GLY A 227 -23.45 -3.75 7.43
N ARG A 228 -24.79 -3.72 7.45
CA ARG A 228 -25.57 -2.98 8.43
C ARG A 228 -25.52 -3.57 9.85
N ASN A 229 -24.86 -4.69 10.07
CA ASN A 229 -24.61 -5.25 11.39
C ASN A 229 -23.28 -4.78 11.99
N SER A 230 -22.51 -4.00 11.26
CA SER A 230 -21.26 -3.42 11.74
C SER A 230 -21.46 -2.22 12.65
N GLU A 231 -20.55 -2.01 13.61
CA GLU A 231 -20.46 -0.73 14.31
C GLU A 231 -19.94 0.41 13.43
N PHE A 232 -19.28 0.07 12.30
CA PHE A 232 -18.84 1.06 11.33
C PHE A 232 -19.80 1.05 10.14
N GLN A 233 -20.54 2.15 9.97
CA GLN A 233 -21.54 2.27 8.93
C GLN A 233 -21.43 3.62 8.22
N VAL A 234 -22.15 3.73 7.12
CA VAL A 234 -22.37 4.99 6.41
C VAL A 234 -23.76 5.50 6.73
N LEU A 235 -23.87 6.76 7.13
CA LEU A 235 -25.13 7.44 7.35
C LEU A 235 -25.31 8.62 6.39
N PRO A 236 -26.54 8.85 5.88
CA PRO A 236 -26.84 10.05 5.13
C PRO A 236 -26.81 11.27 6.02
N CYS A 237 -26.44 12.40 5.44
CA CYS A 237 -26.47 13.72 6.05
C CYS A 237 -27.05 14.73 5.06
N ARG A 238 -27.11 16.01 5.42
CA ARG A 238 -27.79 17.04 4.62
C ARG A 238 -27.27 17.19 3.18
N ASP A 239 -25.97 16.95 2.96
CA ASP A 239 -25.29 17.17 1.68
C ASP A 239 -24.51 15.95 1.17
N GLY A 240 -24.82 14.76 1.66
CA GLY A 240 -24.16 13.51 1.23
C GLY A 240 -24.14 12.44 2.29
N HIS A 241 -22.98 11.81 2.50
CA HIS A 241 -22.82 10.67 3.42
C HIS A 241 -21.59 10.82 4.30
N VAL A 242 -21.63 10.22 5.48
CA VAL A 242 -20.54 10.19 6.46
C VAL A 242 -20.30 8.77 6.95
N ALA A 243 -19.05 8.34 6.97
CA ALA A 243 -18.64 7.12 7.64
C ALA A 243 -18.60 7.38 9.16
N VAL A 244 -19.42 6.62 9.90
CA VAL A 244 -19.48 6.63 11.36
C VAL A 244 -18.48 5.61 11.87
N VAL A 245 -17.36 6.08 12.39
CA VAL A 245 -16.24 5.27 12.87
C VAL A 245 -15.88 5.72 14.29
N TYR A 246 -15.74 4.79 15.22
CA TYR A 246 -15.28 5.07 16.59
C TYR A 246 -14.74 3.79 17.25
N THR A 247 -13.80 3.94 18.16
CA THR A 247 -13.31 2.83 19.00
C THR A 247 -14.06 2.79 20.34
N VAL A 248 -13.80 1.72 21.10
CA VAL A 248 -14.36 1.58 22.46
C VAL A 248 -13.98 2.79 23.34
N THR A 249 -12.75 3.27 23.24
CA THR A 249 -12.27 4.44 24.00
C THR A 249 -12.90 5.76 23.55
N GLN A 250 -13.39 5.84 22.32
CA GLN A 250 -14.04 7.04 21.76
C GLN A 250 -15.57 7.01 21.95
N TRP A 251 -16.15 5.88 22.34
CA TRP A 251 -17.60 5.76 22.53
C TRP A 251 -18.17 6.80 23.50
N PRO A 252 -17.57 7.07 24.69
CA PRO A 252 -18.07 8.10 25.58
C PRO A 252 -18.12 9.49 24.93
N ALA A 253 -17.10 9.87 24.17
CA ALA A 253 -17.07 11.14 23.44
C ALA A 253 -18.10 11.17 22.29
N THR A 254 -18.28 10.06 21.58
CA THR A 254 -19.29 9.90 20.54
C THR A 254 -20.70 10.08 21.10
N ARG A 255 -21.03 9.40 22.21
CA ARG A 255 -22.31 9.52 22.89
C ARG A 255 -22.58 10.95 23.34
N ALA A 256 -21.59 11.59 23.97
CA ALA A 256 -21.72 12.98 24.43
C ALA A 256 -21.84 13.97 23.25
N LEU A 257 -21.23 13.69 22.10
CA LEU A 257 -21.34 14.50 20.87
C LEU A 257 -22.75 14.45 20.29
N ILE A 258 -23.34 13.25 20.22
CA ILE A 258 -24.70 13.04 19.69
C ILE A 258 -25.76 13.60 20.63
N GLY A 259 -25.63 13.36 21.95
CA GLY A 259 -26.51 13.91 22.99
C GLY A 259 -27.92 13.33 22.99
N ASP A 260 -28.18 12.21 22.35
CA ASP A 260 -29.48 11.53 22.39
C ASP A 260 -29.60 10.70 23.67
N PRO A 261 -30.62 10.93 24.52
CA PRO A 261 -30.78 10.20 25.77
C PRO A 261 -30.94 8.69 25.63
N ARG A 262 -31.39 8.20 24.48
CA ARG A 262 -31.47 6.75 24.20
C ARG A 262 -30.12 6.07 24.28
N LEU A 263 -29.03 6.77 23.98
CA LEU A 263 -27.66 6.27 24.02
C LEU A 263 -27.11 6.10 25.44
N ASP A 264 -27.83 6.60 26.46
CA ASP A 264 -27.46 6.43 27.87
C ASP A 264 -27.89 5.08 28.45
N ASP A 265 -28.67 4.28 27.69
CA ASP A 265 -29.06 2.95 28.09
C ASP A 265 -27.78 2.07 28.30
N PRO A 266 -27.66 1.39 29.47
CA PRO A 266 -26.50 0.53 29.76
C PRO A 266 -26.16 -0.50 28.70
N LYS A 267 -27.16 -0.96 27.90
CA LYS A 267 -26.94 -1.89 26.78
C LYS A 267 -25.91 -1.38 25.74
N PHE A 268 -25.76 -0.06 25.59
CA PHE A 268 -24.77 0.54 24.68
C PHE A 268 -23.40 0.77 25.34
N GLY A 269 -23.23 0.46 26.62
CA GLY A 269 -21.98 0.67 27.36
C GLY A 269 -20.84 -0.20 26.87
N THR A 270 -21.14 -1.41 26.37
CA THR A 270 -20.14 -2.36 25.86
C THR A 270 -20.23 -2.50 24.35
N ARG A 271 -19.12 -2.93 23.70
CA ARG A 271 -19.11 -3.23 22.27
C ARG A 271 -20.10 -4.35 21.91
N ALA A 272 -20.15 -5.41 22.71
CA ALA A 272 -21.08 -6.52 22.51
C ALA A 272 -22.54 -6.05 22.54
N GLY A 273 -22.87 -5.23 23.54
CA GLY A 273 -24.22 -4.68 23.67
C GLY A 273 -24.61 -3.78 22.49
N ARG A 274 -23.71 -2.93 22.00
CA ARG A 274 -23.94 -2.10 20.79
C ARG A 274 -24.18 -2.97 19.56
N ARG A 275 -23.37 -4.01 19.34
CA ARG A 275 -23.55 -4.94 18.21
C ARG A 275 -24.86 -5.72 18.28
N GLN A 276 -25.28 -6.16 19.46
CA GLN A 276 -26.56 -6.84 19.64
C GLN A 276 -27.77 -5.94 19.39
N ASN A 277 -27.62 -4.64 19.64
CA ASN A 277 -28.69 -3.63 19.50
C ASN A 277 -28.40 -2.62 18.38
N ILE A 278 -27.72 -3.08 17.31
CA ILE A 278 -27.17 -2.22 16.27
C ILE A 278 -28.23 -1.37 15.56
N ALA A 279 -29.40 -1.92 15.30
CA ALA A 279 -30.50 -1.19 14.66
C ALA A 279 -31.02 -0.04 15.53
N GLU A 280 -31.16 -0.26 16.84
CA GLU A 280 -31.59 0.77 17.78
C GLU A 280 -30.50 1.83 17.97
N LEU A 281 -29.24 1.42 18.01
CA LEU A 281 -28.10 2.32 18.05
C LEU A 281 -28.15 3.31 16.87
N TYR A 282 -28.28 2.80 15.65
CA TYR A 282 -28.29 3.65 14.45
C TYR A 282 -29.56 4.48 14.32
N ALA A 283 -30.70 3.98 14.80
CA ALA A 283 -31.94 4.78 14.90
C ALA A 283 -31.80 5.97 15.88
N ALA A 284 -30.93 5.84 16.90
CA ALA A 284 -30.61 6.96 17.80
C ALA A 284 -29.57 7.92 17.21
N LEU A 285 -28.62 7.43 16.41
CA LEU A 285 -27.57 8.24 15.79
C LEU A 285 -28.10 9.05 14.59
N ALA A 286 -28.89 8.45 13.69
CA ALA A 286 -29.25 8.99 12.38
C ALA A 286 -29.87 10.42 12.42
N PRO A 287 -30.76 10.82 13.37
CA PRO A 287 -31.32 12.16 13.37
C PRO A 287 -30.26 13.27 13.53
N TRP A 288 -29.20 13.01 14.30
CA TRP A 288 -28.15 13.99 14.53
C TRP A 288 -27.35 14.27 13.24
N PHE A 289 -27.17 13.27 12.39
CA PHE A 289 -26.48 13.40 11.10
C PHE A 289 -27.34 14.09 10.05
N ALA A 290 -28.63 13.80 10.00
CA ALA A 290 -29.56 14.30 8.98
C ALA A 290 -29.61 15.84 8.89
N ASP A 291 -29.46 16.52 10.03
CA ASP A 291 -29.57 18.00 10.13
C ASP A 291 -28.28 18.74 9.73
N LYS A 292 -27.17 18.07 9.51
CA LYS A 292 -25.84 18.68 9.36
C LYS A 292 -25.22 18.38 8.03
N THR A 293 -24.33 19.26 7.56
CA THR A 293 -23.44 18.98 6.45
C THR A 293 -22.27 18.10 6.87
N ARG A 294 -21.62 17.48 5.89
CA ARG A 294 -20.39 16.69 6.08
C ARG A 294 -19.30 17.50 6.79
N ASP A 295 -19.11 18.77 6.42
CA ASP A 295 -18.11 19.66 7.00
C ASP A 295 -18.46 19.98 8.47
N GLU A 296 -19.71 20.34 8.78
CA GLU A 296 -20.17 20.56 10.15
C GLU A 296 -19.94 19.32 11.03
N ILE A 297 -20.26 18.12 10.52
CA ILE A 297 -20.07 16.86 11.23
C ILE A 297 -18.59 16.60 11.50
N GLN A 298 -17.74 16.69 10.46
CA GLN A 298 -16.32 16.46 10.59
C GLN A 298 -15.69 17.41 11.62
N LYS A 299 -15.99 18.70 11.53
CA LYS A 299 -15.42 19.73 12.39
C LYS A 299 -15.76 19.49 13.87
N VAL A 300 -17.03 19.22 14.20
CA VAL A 300 -17.42 19.01 15.60
C VAL A 300 -16.96 17.66 16.14
N ALA A 301 -16.92 16.61 15.31
CA ALA A 301 -16.42 15.29 15.67
C ALA A 301 -14.91 15.33 15.94
N GLN A 302 -14.12 15.90 15.02
CA GLN A 302 -12.67 16.01 15.17
C GLN A 302 -12.27 16.86 16.38
N ALA A 303 -13.02 17.93 16.71
CA ALA A 303 -12.79 18.71 17.92
C ALA A 303 -12.95 17.88 19.21
N LYS A 304 -13.68 16.76 19.17
CA LYS A 304 -13.86 15.79 20.26
C LYS A 304 -12.98 14.54 20.10
N GLY A 305 -12.12 14.48 19.08
CA GLY A 305 -11.29 13.33 18.78
C GLY A 305 -12.06 12.12 18.24
N VAL A 306 -13.25 12.33 17.67
CA VAL A 306 -14.09 11.29 17.06
C VAL A 306 -13.84 11.27 15.54
N PRO A 307 -13.43 10.14 14.94
CA PRO A 307 -12.98 10.07 13.56
C PRO A 307 -14.11 9.83 12.55
N PHE A 308 -15.18 10.60 12.60
CA PHE A 308 -16.20 10.58 11.55
C PHE A 308 -15.60 11.09 10.24
N GLY A 309 -15.86 10.39 9.13
CA GLY A 309 -15.27 10.68 7.82
C GLY A 309 -16.31 11.05 6.77
N PRO A 310 -16.31 12.29 6.25
CA PRO A 310 -17.08 12.63 5.06
C PRO A 310 -16.73 11.70 3.88
N ILE A 311 -17.73 11.24 3.14
CA ILE A 311 -17.49 10.52 1.90
C ILE A 311 -17.35 11.55 0.78
N PHE A 312 -16.17 11.61 0.18
CA PHE A 312 -15.87 12.47 -0.96
C PHE A 312 -15.86 11.67 -2.25
N SER A 313 -16.41 12.25 -3.31
CA SER A 313 -16.21 11.76 -4.68
C SER A 313 -14.87 12.25 -5.25
N PRO A 314 -14.31 11.64 -6.30
CA PRO A 314 -13.10 12.11 -6.98
C PRO A 314 -13.18 13.58 -7.42
N ALA A 315 -14.34 14.08 -7.84
CA ALA A 315 -14.56 15.47 -8.20
C ALA A 315 -14.46 16.42 -6.98
N GLU A 316 -14.95 16.02 -5.82
CA GLU A 316 -14.87 16.83 -4.60
C GLU A 316 -13.44 16.86 -4.04
N LEU A 317 -12.65 15.81 -4.26
CA LEU A 317 -11.24 15.78 -3.86
C LEU A 317 -10.41 16.87 -4.51
N LEU A 318 -10.75 17.30 -5.74
CA LEU A 318 -10.07 18.39 -6.45
C LEU A 318 -10.14 19.73 -5.72
N GLN A 319 -11.12 19.91 -4.84
CA GLN A 319 -11.38 21.16 -4.11
C GLN A 319 -11.09 21.06 -2.61
N THR A 320 -10.61 19.89 -2.14
CA THR A 320 -10.32 19.67 -0.71
C THR A 320 -9.20 20.59 -0.24
N GLU A 321 -9.45 21.44 0.75
CA GLU A 321 -8.46 22.38 1.30
C GLU A 321 -7.17 21.67 1.75
N GLN A 322 -7.30 20.47 2.31
CA GLN A 322 -6.15 19.66 2.72
C GLN A 322 -5.23 19.33 1.54
N TYR A 323 -5.79 18.90 0.41
CA TYR A 323 -4.98 18.55 -0.79
C TYR A 323 -4.36 19.76 -1.45
N VAL A 324 -5.09 20.87 -1.49
CA VAL A 324 -4.57 22.15 -2.00
C VAL A 324 -3.40 22.64 -1.12
N ALA A 325 -3.58 22.66 0.20
CA ALA A 325 -2.56 23.11 1.14
C ALA A 325 -1.28 22.25 1.13
N ARG A 326 -1.43 20.95 0.85
CA ARG A 326 -0.30 20.01 0.74
C ARG A 326 0.32 19.97 -0.65
N GLY A 327 -0.29 20.59 -1.65
CA GLY A 327 0.17 20.49 -3.03
C GLY A 327 0.11 19.05 -3.57
N PHE A 328 -0.87 18.25 -3.12
CA PHE A 328 -1.03 16.86 -3.59
C PHE A 328 -1.49 16.80 -5.05
N LEU A 329 -2.20 17.81 -5.52
CA LEU A 329 -2.68 17.92 -6.89
C LEU A 329 -1.78 18.88 -7.68
N ALA A 330 -1.40 18.48 -8.88
CA ALA A 330 -0.66 19.33 -9.84
C ALA A 330 -1.50 19.64 -11.07
N ASP A 331 -1.39 20.86 -11.54
CA ASP A 331 -1.90 21.27 -12.84
C ASP A 331 -0.87 20.92 -13.93
N MET A 332 -1.32 20.22 -14.95
CA MET A 332 -0.51 19.75 -16.07
C MET A 332 -1.11 20.24 -17.39
N ALA A 333 -0.32 20.98 -18.17
CA ALA A 333 -0.73 21.38 -19.52
C ALA A 333 -0.75 20.14 -20.43
N HIS A 334 -1.90 19.88 -21.05
CA HIS A 334 -2.08 18.78 -22.00
C HIS A 334 -2.32 19.34 -23.41
N PRO A 335 -1.71 18.76 -24.47
CA PRO A 335 -1.75 19.34 -25.81
C PRO A 335 -3.17 19.55 -26.39
N THR A 336 -4.10 18.65 -26.07
CA THR A 336 -5.47 18.67 -26.63
C THR A 336 -6.55 18.93 -25.58
N GLU A 337 -6.35 18.53 -24.32
CA GLU A 337 -7.36 18.62 -23.26
C GLU A 337 -7.26 19.90 -22.42
N GLY A 338 -6.27 20.77 -22.69
CA GLY A 338 -6.04 21.98 -21.91
C GLY A 338 -5.28 21.71 -20.62
N THR A 339 -5.74 22.24 -19.48
CA THR A 339 -5.12 21.99 -18.19
C THR A 339 -5.83 20.87 -17.48
N LEU A 340 -5.12 19.78 -17.21
CA LEU A 340 -5.57 18.65 -16.40
C LEU A 340 -5.01 18.76 -14.99
N ARG A 341 -5.81 18.43 -13.97
CA ARG A 341 -5.37 18.35 -12.58
C ARG A 341 -5.33 16.89 -12.13
N LEU A 342 -4.18 16.46 -11.61
CA LEU A 342 -3.95 15.05 -11.26
C LEU A 342 -3.13 14.93 -9.97
N PRO A 343 -3.25 13.76 -9.27
CA PRO A 343 -2.44 13.48 -8.09
C PRO A 343 -0.95 13.37 -8.43
N GLN A 344 -0.12 14.03 -7.62
CA GLN A 344 1.32 13.80 -7.55
C GLN A 344 1.62 12.58 -6.66
N LEU A 345 2.90 12.16 -6.59
CA LEU A 345 3.29 11.12 -5.64
C LEU A 345 2.90 11.52 -4.21
N PRO A 346 2.23 10.63 -3.46
CA PRO A 346 1.64 10.93 -2.15
C PRO A 346 2.70 10.92 -1.03
N VAL A 347 3.77 11.64 -1.24
CA VAL A 347 4.85 11.86 -0.28
C VAL A 347 5.50 13.22 -0.52
N GLN A 348 5.74 13.96 0.55
CA GLN A 348 6.61 15.12 0.51
C GLN A 348 8.01 14.72 1.00
N TRP A 349 9.02 14.97 0.18
CA TRP A 349 10.42 14.68 0.47
C TRP A 349 11.14 15.98 0.81
N ASN A 350 11.48 16.19 2.08
CA ASN A 350 12.00 17.46 2.58
C ASN A 350 11.09 18.65 2.23
N GLY A 351 9.76 18.46 2.34
CA GLY A 351 8.74 19.47 2.03
C GLY A 351 8.52 19.73 0.53
N ARG A 352 9.04 18.88 -0.36
CA ARG A 352 8.85 19.00 -1.82
C ARG A 352 8.00 17.85 -2.35
N SER A 353 7.07 18.17 -3.24
CA SER A 353 6.34 17.22 -4.06
C SER A 353 7.08 16.92 -5.36
N PHE A 354 6.67 15.85 -6.05
CA PHE A 354 7.23 15.40 -7.33
C PHE A 354 6.25 15.73 -8.45
N THR A 355 6.43 16.88 -9.11
CA THR A 355 5.53 17.30 -10.20
C THR A 355 5.73 16.43 -11.43
N PRO A 356 4.70 15.69 -11.87
CA PRO A 356 4.79 14.83 -13.04
C PRO A 356 4.85 15.65 -14.34
N ARG A 357 5.49 15.08 -15.37
CA ARG A 357 5.44 15.58 -16.73
C ARG A 357 4.31 14.89 -17.49
N PRO A 358 3.77 15.48 -18.58
CA PRO A 358 2.74 14.83 -19.40
C PRO A 358 3.14 13.43 -19.85
N ALA A 359 2.14 12.57 -20.03
CA ALA A 359 2.31 11.26 -20.65
C ALA A 359 2.82 11.41 -22.09
N PRO A 360 3.56 10.45 -22.64
CA PRO A 360 4.12 10.56 -23.98
C PRO A 360 3.05 10.36 -25.05
N ASP A 361 3.14 11.16 -26.12
CA ASP A 361 2.43 10.87 -27.36
C ASP A 361 2.85 9.50 -27.94
N LEU A 362 2.00 8.92 -28.81
CA LEU A 362 2.39 7.73 -29.56
C LEU A 362 3.36 8.15 -30.67
N PRO A 363 4.64 7.76 -30.60
CA PRO A 363 5.58 8.10 -31.67
C PRO A 363 5.25 7.34 -32.95
N PRO A 364 5.61 7.85 -34.14
CA PRO A 364 5.46 7.13 -35.38
C PRO A 364 6.24 5.81 -35.33
N PRO A 365 5.75 4.73 -35.97
CA PRO A 365 6.46 3.46 -36.00
C PRO A 365 7.82 3.61 -36.72
N HIS A 366 8.90 3.18 -36.07
CA HIS A 366 10.25 3.19 -36.67
C HIS A 366 10.36 2.11 -37.73
N SER A 367 10.55 2.50 -38.98
CA SER A 367 10.56 1.61 -40.15
C SER A 367 11.80 0.70 -40.26
N ASN A 368 12.89 0.95 -39.52
CA ASN A 368 14.19 0.28 -39.72
C ASN A 368 14.89 -0.22 -38.46
N GLY A 369 14.22 -0.36 -37.32
CA GLY A 369 14.85 -0.86 -36.10
C GLY A 369 15.99 0.06 -35.57
N GLU A 370 16.09 1.28 -36.05
CA GLU A 370 17.01 2.27 -35.52
C GLU A 370 16.48 2.78 -34.19
N VAL A 371 17.25 2.56 -33.14
CA VAL A 371 17.01 3.16 -31.83
C VAL A 371 17.36 4.62 -31.93
N PRO A 372 16.45 5.58 -31.67
CA PRO A 372 16.79 7.01 -31.67
C PRO A 372 18.00 7.25 -30.78
N SER A 373 18.99 7.96 -31.29
CA SER A 373 20.06 8.50 -30.44
C SER A 373 19.40 9.40 -29.40
N SER A 374 19.89 9.42 -28.16
CA SER A 374 19.33 10.10 -26.98
C SER A 374 19.11 11.62 -27.14
N HIS A 375 19.04 12.15 -28.36
CA HIS A 375 19.02 13.58 -28.68
C HIS A 375 17.82 14.08 -29.49
N GLU A 376 16.91 13.22 -29.96
CA GLU A 376 15.76 13.69 -30.74
C GLU A 376 14.45 13.53 -29.97
N GLY A 377 14.20 14.45 -29.08
CA GLY A 377 12.94 14.59 -28.35
C GLY A 377 12.97 15.83 -27.47
N GLY A 378 12.45 16.95 -27.97
CA GLY A 378 12.00 18.17 -27.30
C GLY A 378 12.85 18.76 -26.18
N GLY A 379 13.83 19.56 -26.52
CA GLY A 379 14.16 20.81 -25.85
C GLY A 379 14.50 20.87 -24.37
N VAL A 380 15.62 20.28 -23.92
CA VAL A 380 16.54 20.97 -23.00
C VAL A 380 17.95 20.60 -23.41
N SER A 381 18.71 21.57 -23.89
CA SER A 381 20.10 21.46 -24.29
C SER A 381 20.96 20.93 -23.12
N ARG A 382 21.29 19.65 -23.13
CA ARG A 382 22.40 19.12 -22.34
C ARG A 382 23.68 19.46 -23.10
N ARG A 383 24.41 20.45 -22.62
CA ARG A 383 25.81 20.61 -23.00
C ARG A 383 26.55 19.32 -22.60
N SER A 384 27.11 18.65 -23.62
CA SER A 384 28.07 17.57 -23.42
C SER A 384 29.23 18.08 -22.58
N ARG A 385 29.29 17.69 -21.33
CA ARG A 385 30.55 17.68 -20.57
C ARG A 385 31.06 16.25 -20.64
N ASP A 386 32.22 16.10 -21.28
CA ASP A 386 33.11 14.95 -21.05
C ASP A 386 33.30 14.82 -19.54
N MET A 387 32.58 13.89 -18.95
CA MET A 387 32.83 13.45 -17.59
C MET A 387 33.44 12.06 -17.68
N THR A 388 34.77 12.02 -17.62
CA THR A 388 35.48 10.87 -17.07
C THR A 388 34.79 10.51 -15.75
N PRO A 389 34.39 9.25 -15.51
CA PRO A 389 33.76 8.89 -14.26
C PRO A 389 34.74 9.22 -13.13
N PRO A 390 34.29 9.93 -12.08
CA PRO A 390 35.14 10.13 -10.92
C PRO A 390 35.50 8.74 -10.37
N SER A 391 36.78 8.54 -10.14
CA SER A 391 37.29 7.37 -9.43
C SER A 391 36.41 7.11 -8.22
N ARG A 392 35.94 5.88 -8.07
CA ARG A 392 35.15 5.42 -6.93
C ARG A 392 35.90 5.77 -5.66
N MET A 393 35.58 6.90 -5.03
CA MET A 393 35.82 7.10 -3.62
C MET A 393 34.79 6.26 -2.90
N THR A 394 35.17 5.03 -2.56
CA THR A 394 34.53 4.26 -1.51
C THR A 394 34.72 4.99 -0.21
N VAL A 395 33.83 5.91 0.13
CA VAL A 395 33.66 6.35 1.50
C VAL A 395 32.97 5.19 2.20
N THR A 396 33.75 4.31 2.77
CA THR A 396 33.28 3.28 3.69
C THR A 396 32.79 4.00 4.93
N PRO A 397 31.50 3.88 5.32
CA PRO A 397 31.07 4.37 6.63
C PRO A 397 31.85 3.63 7.71
N PRO A 398 32.14 4.25 8.85
CA PRO A 398 32.68 3.53 9.99
C PRO A 398 31.57 2.67 10.58
N HIS A 399 31.38 1.47 10.04
CA HIS A 399 30.59 0.43 10.69
C HIS A 399 31.53 -0.49 11.44
N LEU A 400 31.20 -0.61 12.68
CA LEU A 400 31.71 -1.56 13.64
C LEU A 400 31.78 -2.97 12.99
N ASN A 401 32.98 -3.57 13.10
CA ASN A 401 33.32 -4.95 12.76
C ASN A 401 33.26 -5.30 11.27
N GLY A 402 34.44 -5.54 10.71
CA GLY A 402 34.68 -5.97 9.32
C GLY A 402 34.03 -7.31 8.95
N GLU A 403 32.70 -7.34 8.89
CA GLU A 403 31.97 -8.43 8.27
C GLU A 403 32.13 -8.33 6.75
N GLU A 404 32.79 -9.31 6.17
CA GLU A 404 32.90 -9.49 4.73
C GLU A 404 31.48 -9.65 4.15
N ARG A 405 31.03 -8.68 3.34
CA ARG A 405 29.74 -8.73 2.64
C ARG A 405 29.70 -9.93 1.73
N ARG A 406 28.84 -10.90 2.02
CA ARG A 406 28.66 -12.13 1.23
C ARG A 406 27.70 -11.86 0.08
N SER A 407 27.91 -12.54 -1.06
CA SER A 407 27.07 -12.40 -2.27
C SER A 407 25.60 -12.83 -2.06
N GLY A 408 25.27 -13.49 -0.94
CA GLY A 408 23.94 -13.96 -0.58
C GLY A 408 23.20 -13.12 0.47
N ASP A 409 23.77 -12.01 0.92
CA ASP A 409 23.11 -11.17 1.93
C ASP A 409 21.83 -10.55 1.39
N PRO A 410 20.77 -10.39 2.22
CA PRO A 410 19.50 -9.78 1.81
C PRO A 410 19.66 -8.30 1.38
N PRO A 411 18.71 -7.75 0.59
CA PRO A 411 18.81 -6.43 -0.04
C PRO A 411 19.17 -5.27 0.89
N LEU A 412 18.64 -5.26 2.12
CA LEU A 412 18.84 -4.20 3.11
C LEU A 412 19.79 -4.58 4.25
N ALA A 413 20.60 -5.63 4.10
CA ALA A 413 21.61 -5.96 5.10
C ALA A 413 22.50 -4.75 5.40
N GLY A 414 22.71 -4.47 6.71
CA GLY A 414 23.44 -3.30 7.19
C GLY A 414 22.65 -1.98 7.14
N VAL A 415 21.33 -2.03 6.97
CA VAL A 415 20.40 -0.91 7.26
C VAL A 415 19.83 -1.12 8.65
N ARG A 416 19.86 -0.10 9.50
CA ARG A 416 19.26 -0.16 10.84
C ARG A 416 18.11 0.83 10.97
N VAL A 417 17.00 0.37 11.58
CA VAL A 417 15.73 1.10 11.68
C VAL A 417 15.31 1.21 13.14
N LEU A 418 15.03 2.42 13.62
CA LEU A 418 14.24 2.66 14.83
C LEU A 418 12.75 2.69 14.45
N ASP A 419 12.01 1.73 14.94
CA ASP A 419 10.61 1.53 14.60
C ASP A 419 9.69 1.96 15.74
N PHE A 420 9.05 3.12 15.60
CA PHE A 420 7.96 3.60 16.45
C PHE A 420 6.58 3.29 15.86
N GLY A 421 6.54 2.54 14.75
CA GLY A 421 5.31 2.20 14.03
C GLY A 421 4.37 1.34 14.86
N LEU A 422 3.08 1.71 14.89
CA LEU A 422 2.03 1.01 15.62
C LEU A 422 0.99 0.44 14.68
N LEU A 423 0.24 -0.57 15.17
CA LEU A 423 -0.89 -1.17 14.45
C LEU A 423 -0.47 -1.71 13.08
N THR A 424 -0.94 -1.05 11.99
CA THR A 424 -0.77 -1.54 10.62
C THR A 424 0.23 -0.71 9.82
N ALA A 425 -0.03 0.55 9.56
CA ALA A 425 0.70 1.33 8.56
C ALA A 425 2.22 1.43 8.85
N GLY A 426 2.61 1.94 10.01
CA GLY A 426 4.02 2.03 10.41
C GLY A 426 4.64 0.66 10.66
N ALA A 427 3.93 -0.21 11.41
CA ALA A 427 4.44 -1.53 11.76
C ALA A 427 4.66 -2.46 10.56
N ASN A 428 3.78 -2.44 9.53
CA ASN A 428 4.00 -3.21 8.30
C ASN A 428 5.13 -2.63 7.45
N THR A 429 5.25 -1.28 7.38
CA THR A 429 6.36 -0.65 6.64
C THR A 429 7.71 -1.11 7.19
N SER A 430 7.90 -1.05 8.50
CA SER A 430 9.14 -1.49 9.14
C SER A 430 9.32 -3.02 9.11
N ALA A 431 8.23 -3.82 9.17
CA ALA A 431 8.31 -5.27 9.00
C ALA A 431 8.79 -5.66 7.59
N MET A 432 8.33 -4.98 6.54
CA MET A 432 8.81 -5.22 5.18
C MET A 432 10.28 -4.83 5.00
N LEU A 433 10.77 -3.79 5.71
CA LEU A 433 12.20 -3.48 5.75
C LEU A 433 12.99 -4.59 6.47
N ALA A 434 12.45 -5.13 7.58
CA ALA A 434 13.05 -6.26 8.29
C ALA A 434 13.09 -7.52 7.42
N ASP A 435 12.01 -7.84 6.71
CA ASP A 435 11.93 -8.96 5.77
C ASP A 435 12.97 -8.86 4.64
N LEU A 436 13.40 -7.66 4.30
CA LEU A 436 14.46 -7.39 3.34
C LEU A 436 15.86 -7.38 3.97
N GLY A 437 15.97 -7.71 5.25
CA GLY A 437 17.24 -7.87 5.98
C GLY A 437 17.72 -6.63 6.72
N ALA A 438 16.88 -5.61 6.92
CA ALA A 438 17.21 -4.51 7.80
C ALA A 438 17.14 -4.95 9.28
N ASP A 439 18.07 -4.44 10.12
CA ASP A 439 18.01 -4.58 11.57
C ASP A 439 16.98 -3.61 12.14
N VAL A 440 15.76 -4.10 12.40
CA VAL A 440 14.65 -3.26 12.87
C VAL A 440 14.44 -3.40 14.36
N ILE A 441 14.58 -2.29 15.08
CA ILE A 441 14.42 -2.19 16.52
C ILE A 441 13.07 -1.55 16.82
N LYS A 442 12.10 -2.37 17.22
CA LYS A 442 10.74 -1.96 17.62
C LYS A 442 10.77 -1.32 19.00
N ILE A 443 10.38 -0.07 19.07
CA ILE A 443 10.32 0.70 20.33
C ILE A 443 8.91 0.63 20.90
N GLU A 444 8.78 0.12 22.12
CA GLU A 444 7.54 0.08 22.90
C GLU A 444 7.79 0.53 24.34
N SER A 445 6.78 0.54 25.17
CA SER A 445 6.95 0.69 26.62
C SER A 445 5.88 -0.06 27.39
N GLY A 446 6.16 -0.47 28.62
CA GLY A 446 5.17 -1.07 29.51
C GLY A 446 3.99 -0.12 29.81
N ALA A 447 4.22 1.19 29.72
CA ALA A 447 3.17 2.21 29.93
C ALA A 447 2.32 2.50 28.68
N TYR A 448 2.77 2.09 27.49
CA TYR A 448 2.05 2.26 26.24
C TYR A 448 2.42 1.15 25.26
N LEU A 449 1.60 0.10 25.22
CA LEU A 449 1.78 -1.03 24.32
C LEU A 449 1.32 -0.68 22.90
N ASP A 450 1.86 -1.39 21.90
CA ASP A 450 1.22 -1.41 20.58
C ASP A 450 -0.24 -1.88 20.76
N PRO A 451 -1.23 -1.11 20.27
CA PRO A 451 -2.63 -1.47 20.42
C PRO A 451 -3.00 -2.86 19.89
N PHE A 452 -2.22 -3.42 18.94
CA PHE A 452 -2.43 -4.81 18.50
C PHE A 452 -2.07 -5.85 19.55
N ARG A 453 -1.28 -5.54 20.57
CA ARG A 453 -1.13 -6.43 21.73
C ARG A 453 -2.42 -6.53 22.54
N VAL A 454 -3.18 -5.44 22.60
CA VAL A 454 -4.43 -5.33 23.39
C VAL A 454 -5.64 -5.80 22.59
N VAL A 455 -5.85 -5.26 21.37
CA VAL A 455 -7.02 -5.58 20.52
C VAL A 455 -7.03 -7.06 20.12
N GLY A 456 -5.88 -7.66 19.90
CA GLY A 456 -5.73 -9.07 19.57
C GLY A 456 -5.62 -10.01 20.77
N LYS A 457 -5.96 -9.53 21.98
CA LYS A 457 -5.91 -10.31 23.22
C LYS A 457 -6.80 -11.56 23.12
N ILE A 458 -6.24 -12.72 23.38
CA ILE A 458 -6.93 -14.02 23.28
C ILE A 458 -7.32 -14.59 24.64
N ASP A 459 -6.66 -14.19 25.72
CA ASP A 459 -6.91 -14.61 27.10
C ASP A 459 -6.45 -13.53 28.11
N ASN A 460 -6.63 -13.80 29.40
CA ASN A 460 -6.20 -12.93 30.51
C ASN A 460 -5.02 -13.51 31.32
N ASP A 461 -4.44 -14.61 30.86
CA ASP A 461 -3.34 -15.25 31.59
C ASP A 461 -2.08 -14.38 31.59
N GLU A 462 -1.17 -14.66 32.54
CA GLU A 462 0.11 -13.96 32.60
C GLU A 462 0.85 -14.03 31.25
N GLY A 463 1.39 -12.90 30.80
CA GLY A 463 2.06 -12.78 29.50
C GLY A 463 1.10 -12.66 28.30
N TRP A 464 -0.22 -12.42 28.52
CA TRP A 464 -1.22 -12.26 27.45
C TRP A 464 -0.79 -11.25 26.38
N TRP A 465 -0.04 -10.21 26.76
CA TRP A 465 0.42 -9.16 25.86
C TRP A 465 1.42 -9.63 24.79
N ASN A 466 2.00 -10.80 24.96
CA ASN A 466 2.94 -11.40 24.01
C ASN A 466 2.28 -12.44 23.08
N ARG A 467 0.97 -12.73 23.26
CA ARG A 467 0.28 -13.81 22.52
C ARG A 467 -0.63 -13.32 21.39
N SER A 468 -0.77 -12.01 21.18
CA SER A 468 -1.66 -11.47 20.17
C SER A 468 -1.27 -11.88 18.74
N PRO A 469 -2.15 -12.57 18.00
CA PRO A 469 -1.91 -12.89 16.60
C PRO A 469 -1.73 -11.65 15.73
N GLN A 470 -2.48 -10.56 15.99
CA GLN A 470 -2.40 -9.33 15.20
C GLN A 470 -1.04 -8.65 15.36
N PHE A 471 -0.47 -8.62 16.56
CA PHE A 471 0.87 -8.09 16.78
C PHE A 471 1.92 -8.93 16.05
N ARG A 472 1.81 -10.27 16.10
CA ARG A 472 2.74 -11.18 15.41
C ARG A 472 2.74 -10.98 13.90
N PHE A 473 1.57 -10.75 13.30
CA PHE A 473 1.44 -10.50 11.85
C PHE A 473 2.19 -9.26 11.38
N THR A 474 2.32 -8.22 12.22
CA THR A 474 2.90 -6.93 11.82
C THR A 474 4.30 -6.66 12.37
N ASN A 475 4.86 -7.56 13.21
CA ASN A 475 6.13 -7.31 13.90
C ASN A 475 7.17 -8.44 13.78
N ARG A 476 6.99 -9.36 12.82
CA ARG A 476 7.98 -10.39 12.50
C ARG A 476 9.34 -9.79 12.12
N ASN A 477 10.40 -10.55 12.30
CA ASN A 477 11.79 -10.19 11.97
C ASN A 477 12.34 -8.96 12.72
N LYS A 478 11.67 -8.45 13.76
CA LYS A 478 12.10 -7.29 14.54
C LYS A 478 12.75 -7.70 15.86
N ARG A 479 13.58 -6.81 16.41
CA ARG A 479 14.05 -6.85 17.80
C ARG A 479 13.18 -5.92 18.65
N GLY A 480 12.70 -6.36 19.81
CA GLY A 480 11.87 -5.55 20.72
C GLY A 480 12.71 -4.85 21.79
N LEU A 481 12.61 -3.53 21.86
CA LEU A 481 13.24 -2.68 22.86
C LEU A 481 12.15 -1.92 23.63
N ALA A 482 12.07 -2.12 24.95
CA ALA A 482 11.12 -1.40 25.79
C ALA A 482 11.77 -0.20 26.46
N LEU A 483 11.26 1.00 26.12
CA LEU A 483 11.72 2.28 26.68
C LEU A 483 10.55 3.19 26.99
N ASN A 484 10.52 3.77 28.18
CA ASN A 484 9.53 4.78 28.55
C ASN A 484 9.89 6.15 27.94
N LEU A 485 9.24 6.52 26.84
CA LEU A 485 9.48 7.78 26.12
C LEU A 485 8.98 9.03 26.87
N LYS A 486 8.24 8.87 27.96
CA LYS A 486 7.87 9.99 28.85
C LYS A 486 9.00 10.34 29.83
N ASP A 487 9.94 9.41 30.04
CA ASP A 487 11.10 9.60 30.88
C ASP A 487 12.24 10.27 30.09
N PRO A 488 12.87 11.35 30.60
CA PRO A 488 13.98 12.02 29.93
C PRO A 488 15.17 11.08 29.65
N GLU A 489 15.36 10.05 30.48
CA GLU A 489 16.41 9.06 30.28
C GLU A 489 16.10 8.12 29.12
N GLY A 490 14.83 7.67 28.99
CA GLY A 490 14.39 6.93 27.80
C GLY A 490 14.57 7.71 26.50
N GLN A 491 14.25 9.02 26.54
CA GLN A 491 14.49 9.91 25.39
C GLN A 491 15.99 10.07 25.09
N ARG A 492 16.85 10.12 26.11
CA ARG A 492 18.30 10.16 25.92
C ARG A 492 18.82 8.91 25.21
N VAL A 493 18.37 7.72 25.65
CA VAL A 493 18.73 6.45 25.02
C VAL A 493 18.33 6.42 23.54
N ILE A 494 17.14 6.89 23.19
CA ILE A 494 16.73 6.99 21.77
C ILE A 494 17.66 7.92 20.98
N ARG A 495 18.02 9.08 21.51
CA ARG A 495 18.98 9.99 20.84
C ARG A 495 20.35 9.34 20.61
N GLU A 496 20.84 8.56 21.56
CA GLU A 496 22.07 7.80 21.39
C GLU A 496 21.92 6.73 20.31
N LEU A 497 20.84 5.94 20.33
CA LEU A 497 20.57 4.92 19.30
C LEU A 497 20.45 5.53 17.90
N ALA A 498 19.87 6.73 17.76
CA ALA A 498 19.70 7.40 16.47
C ALA A 498 21.05 7.68 15.77
N THR A 499 22.16 7.77 16.51
CA THR A 499 23.50 7.91 15.90
C THR A 499 23.96 6.66 15.16
N HIS A 500 23.37 5.51 15.48
CA HIS A 500 23.69 4.19 14.92
C HIS A 500 22.64 3.70 13.89
N CYS A 501 21.60 4.50 13.60
CA CYS A 501 20.48 4.10 12.75
C CYS A 501 20.43 4.89 11.45
N ASP A 502 19.97 4.24 10.38
CA ASP A 502 19.76 4.85 9.06
C ASP A 502 18.35 5.43 8.91
N VAL A 503 17.36 4.81 9.60
CA VAL A 503 15.93 5.11 9.39
C VAL A 503 15.21 5.22 10.72
N VAL A 504 14.28 6.16 10.80
CA VAL A 504 13.18 6.20 11.79
C VAL A 504 11.87 5.98 11.04
N VAL A 505 11.02 5.08 11.54
CA VAL A 505 9.63 4.91 11.07
C VAL A 505 8.68 5.23 12.21
N GLU A 506 7.71 6.13 11.98
CA GLU A 506 6.67 6.46 12.95
C GLU A 506 5.32 6.68 12.27
N ASN A 507 4.22 6.41 12.99
CA ASN A 507 2.86 6.74 12.55
C ASN A 507 1.99 7.27 13.70
N PHE A 508 2.60 8.00 14.61
CA PHE A 508 1.89 8.73 15.67
C PHE A 508 1.10 9.91 15.13
N ARG A 509 0.21 10.45 15.94
CA ARG A 509 -0.35 11.78 15.71
C ARG A 509 0.78 12.82 15.71
N ARG A 510 0.65 13.79 14.79
CA ARG A 510 1.66 14.85 14.65
C ARG A 510 2.05 15.49 15.99
N GLY A 511 3.33 15.76 16.14
CA GLY A 511 3.92 16.40 17.31
C GLY A 511 4.14 15.48 18.53
N VAL A 512 3.86 14.18 18.46
CA VAL A 512 4.12 13.26 19.59
C VAL A 512 5.61 13.12 19.83
N LEU A 513 6.39 12.77 18.80
CA LEU A 513 7.85 12.66 18.92
C LEU A 513 8.52 14.03 19.10
N ASP A 514 8.01 15.09 18.45
CA ASP A 514 8.55 16.45 18.63
C ASP A 514 8.49 16.90 20.09
N ARG A 515 7.38 16.67 20.78
CA ARG A 515 7.22 16.99 22.22
C ARG A 515 8.17 16.19 23.11
N ALA A 516 8.60 15.02 22.67
CA ALA A 516 9.60 14.20 23.36
C ALA A 516 11.05 14.59 22.98
N GLY A 517 11.27 15.57 22.11
CA GLY A 517 12.59 15.91 21.60
C GLY A 517 13.21 14.82 20.73
N LEU A 518 12.36 14.06 20.03
CA LEU A 518 12.69 12.92 19.16
C LEU A 518 12.15 13.13 17.73
N GLY A 519 11.77 14.36 17.36
CA GLY A 519 11.33 14.71 16.02
C GLY A 519 12.47 14.73 15.01
N TYR A 520 12.11 14.89 13.73
CA TYR A 520 13.11 14.92 12.65
C TYR A 520 14.18 16.00 12.87
N LYS A 521 13.79 17.20 13.29
CA LYS A 521 14.71 18.33 13.50
C LYS A 521 15.80 17.98 14.51
N GLU A 522 15.44 17.37 15.62
CA GLU A 522 16.35 17.01 16.69
C GLU A 522 17.23 15.82 16.28
N LEU A 523 16.65 14.76 15.74
CA LEU A 523 17.40 13.55 15.38
C LEU A 523 18.30 13.77 14.15
N SER A 524 17.88 14.56 13.16
CA SER A 524 18.71 14.88 11.99
C SER A 524 19.89 15.80 12.33
N ALA A 525 19.79 16.60 13.39
CA ALA A 525 20.93 17.39 13.90
C ALA A 525 22.02 16.47 14.51
N ILE A 526 21.63 15.34 15.07
CA ILE A 526 22.54 14.33 15.63
C ILE A 526 23.07 13.42 14.51
N ASN A 527 22.21 12.98 13.61
CA ASN A 527 22.57 12.15 12.46
C ASN A 527 22.06 12.76 11.13
N PRO A 528 22.89 13.55 10.45
CA PRO A 528 22.52 14.23 9.21
C PRO A 528 22.16 13.30 8.04
N ARG A 529 22.45 12.00 8.15
CA ARG A 529 22.09 10.99 7.12
C ARG A 529 20.76 10.28 7.41
N LEU A 530 20.12 10.61 8.54
CA LEU A 530 18.92 9.92 8.99
C LEU A 530 17.76 10.14 8.01
N VAL A 531 17.14 9.05 7.57
CA VAL A 531 15.84 9.06 6.87
C VAL A 531 14.74 8.94 7.91
N PHE A 532 13.83 9.91 7.95
CA PHE A 532 12.72 9.93 8.90
C PHE A 532 11.40 9.77 8.13
N ALA A 533 10.78 8.61 8.24
CA ALA A 533 9.51 8.27 7.59
C ALA A 533 8.34 8.49 8.55
N ALA A 534 7.62 9.59 8.34
CA ALA A 534 6.47 10.01 9.12
C ALA A 534 5.18 9.64 8.37
N ILE A 535 4.48 8.61 8.84
CA ILE A 535 3.28 8.06 8.18
C ILE A 535 2.05 8.44 8.99
N SER A 536 1.36 9.50 8.60
CA SER A 536 0.15 9.93 9.29
C SER A 536 -1.09 9.88 8.41
N SER A 537 -2.27 9.99 9.02
CA SER A 537 -3.54 9.97 8.28
C SER A 537 -3.62 11.06 7.22
N GLN A 538 -3.24 12.30 7.58
CA GLN A 538 -3.44 13.48 6.75
C GLN A 538 -2.12 14.15 6.29
N GLY A 539 -0.95 13.61 6.68
CA GLY A 539 0.34 14.27 6.48
C GLY A 539 0.68 15.29 7.56
N ASP A 540 1.88 15.88 7.47
CA ASP A 540 2.43 16.78 8.48
C ASP A 540 1.95 18.25 8.34
N THR A 541 1.38 18.59 7.19
CA THR A 541 0.93 19.94 6.84
C THR A 541 -0.56 19.99 6.48
N GLY A 542 -1.09 21.19 6.31
CA GLY A 542 -2.48 21.43 5.93
C GLY A 542 -3.45 21.55 7.12
N PRO A 543 -4.69 22.01 6.87
CA PRO A 543 -5.67 22.30 7.92
C PRO A 543 -6.13 21.05 8.70
N GLU A 544 -6.15 19.88 8.04
CA GLU A 544 -6.62 18.63 8.64
C GLU A 544 -5.51 17.78 9.29
N ARG A 545 -4.26 18.26 9.35
CA ARG A 545 -3.08 17.49 9.84
C ARG A 545 -3.28 16.86 11.24
N MET A 546 -4.16 17.44 12.07
CA MET A 546 -4.43 16.96 13.42
C MET A 546 -5.64 16.02 13.48
N ASN A 547 -6.36 15.81 12.37
CA ASN A 547 -7.54 14.96 12.35
C ASN A 547 -7.19 13.50 12.65
N VAL A 548 -8.02 12.89 13.47
CA VAL A 548 -7.94 11.46 13.80
C VAL A 548 -8.64 10.67 12.71
N SER A 549 -8.02 9.59 12.25
CA SER A 549 -8.60 8.68 11.27
C SER A 549 -8.24 7.23 11.57
N PHE A 550 -9.05 6.31 11.06
CA PHE A 550 -8.76 4.88 10.95
C PHE A 550 -8.97 4.45 9.49
N GLY A 551 -8.62 3.23 9.14
CA GLY A 551 -8.74 2.74 7.76
C GLY A 551 -10.08 3.02 7.11
N SER A 552 -11.20 2.76 7.81
CA SER A 552 -12.55 3.03 7.29
C SER A 552 -12.88 4.54 7.15
N THR A 553 -12.30 5.40 7.99
CA THR A 553 -12.39 6.87 7.81
C THR A 553 -11.63 7.30 6.56
N LEU A 554 -10.47 6.67 6.31
CA LEU A 554 -9.65 6.96 5.14
C LEU A 554 -10.30 6.44 3.84
N ASP A 555 -11.00 5.31 3.87
CA ASP A 555 -11.84 4.86 2.72
C ASP A 555 -12.83 5.95 2.31
N ALA A 556 -13.49 6.56 3.29
CA ALA A 556 -14.47 7.62 3.06
C ALA A 556 -13.81 8.88 2.49
N THR A 557 -12.79 9.39 3.19
CA THR A 557 -12.18 10.69 2.87
C THR A 557 -11.25 10.67 1.66
N SER A 558 -10.81 9.48 1.20
CA SER A 558 -9.97 9.31 0.01
C SER A 558 -10.75 9.17 -1.30
N GLY A 559 -12.07 8.94 -1.23
CA GLY A 559 -12.90 8.71 -2.40
C GLY A 559 -13.23 7.24 -2.71
N ILE A 560 -12.49 6.27 -2.18
CA ILE A 560 -12.71 4.83 -2.46
C ILE A 560 -14.14 4.41 -2.10
N ALA A 561 -14.65 4.83 -0.95
CA ALA A 561 -16.00 4.50 -0.50
C ALA A 561 -17.08 5.02 -1.48
N SER A 562 -16.85 6.16 -2.14
CA SER A 562 -17.82 6.73 -3.09
C SER A 562 -18.08 5.87 -4.33
N LEU A 563 -17.12 4.99 -4.66
CA LEU A 563 -17.19 4.06 -5.79
C LEU A 563 -17.61 2.66 -5.37
N THR A 564 -17.61 2.38 -4.06
CA THR A 564 -17.90 1.07 -3.49
C THR A 564 -19.36 1.02 -3.01
N GLY A 565 -20.11 0.02 -3.39
CA GLY A 565 -21.51 -0.16 -2.98
C GLY A 565 -22.34 -0.86 -4.04
N TYR A 566 -23.59 -1.16 -3.72
CA TYR A 566 -24.53 -1.72 -4.69
C TYR A 566 -25.03 -0.63 -5.64
N GLU A 567 -25.30 -1.00 -6.88
CA GLU A 567 -25.77 -0.05 -7.90
C GLU A 567 -27.07 0.64 -7.46
N GLY A 568 -27.08 1.98 -7.56
CA GLY A 568 -28.21 2.80 -7.19
C GLY A 568 -28.46 2.96 -5.69
N GLU A 569 -27.54 2.47 -4.85
CA GLU A 569 -27.63 2.57 -3.40
C GLU A 569 -26.54 3.50 -2.82
N GLU A 570 -26.58 3.66 -1.49
CA GLU A 570 -25.62 4.43 -0.72
C GLU A 570 -24.20 3.87 -0.85
N PRO A 571 -23.16 4.74 -0.81
CA PRO A 571 -21.78 4.30 -0.80
C PRO A 571 -21.45 3.47 0.46
N ARG A 572 -20.38 2.67 0.38
CA ARG A 572 -19.94 1.80 1.47
C ARG A 572 -18.45 1.90 1.70
N ILE A 573 -18.06 1.85 2.96
CA ILE A 573 -16.67 1.63 3.37
C ILE A 573 -16.31 0.15 3.25
N SER A 574 -15.02 -0.17 3.16
CA SER A 574 -14.53 -1.56 3.04
C SER A 574 -14.87 -2.44 4.26
N GLY A 575 -15.19 -1.83 5.39
CA GLY A 575 -15.51 -2.50 6.63
C GLY A 575 -14.41 -2.40 7.70
N MET A 576 -14.76 -2.79 8.94
CA MET A 576 -13.88 -2.64 10.09
C MET A 576 -12.62 -3.51 10.01
N ASP A 577 -12.72 -4.66 9.37
CA ASP A 577 -11.67 -5.67 9.35
C ASP A 577 -10.81 -5.69 8.07
N VAL A 578 -11.03 -4.78 7.11
CA VAL A 578 -10.21 -4.69 5.90
C VAL A 578 -9.02 -3.76 6.09
N ASN A 579 -9.23 -2.55 6.58
CA ASN A 579 -8.18 -1.52 6.77
C ASN A 579 -7.35 -1.30 5.48
N TYR A 580 -8.01 -1.20 4.35
CA TYR A 580 -7.37 -1.15 3.05
C TYR A 580 -6.34 0.00 2.91
N PRO A 581 -6.63 1.26 3.29
CA PRO A 581 -5.67 2.35 3.17
C PRO A 581 -4.38 2.13 3.98
N ASP A 582 -4.47 1.50 5.16
CA ASP A 582 -3.29 1.19 5.99
C ASP A 582 -2.37 0.16 5.31
N GLN A 583 -2.92 -0.76 4.51
CA GLN A 583 -2.13 -1.75 3.79
C GLN A 583 -1.38 -1.12 2.62
N ILE A 584 -2.08 -0.35 1.78
CA ILE A 584 -1.49 0.22 0.57
C ILE A 584 -0.44 1.28 0.88
N VAL A 585 -0.60 2.06 1.98
CA VAL A 585 0.45 3.00 2.39
C VAL A 585 1.73 2.27 2.79
N SER A 586 1.62 1.09 3.44
CA SER A 586 2.80 0.29 3.80
C SER A 586 3.55 -0.17 2.55
N LEU A 587 2.83 -0.61 1.50
CA LEU A 587 3.43 -1.01 0.22
C LEU A 587 4.18 0.15 -0.43
N PHE A 588 3.57 1.34 -0.47
CA PHE A 588 4.18 2.53 -1.07
C PHE A 588 5.35 3.05 -0.24
N ALA A 589 5.15 3.25 1.07
CA ALA A 589 6.14 3.86 1.95
C ALA A 589 7.44 3.04 2.03
N THR A 590 7.35 1.70 2.03
CA THR A 590 8.53 0.84 2.03
C THR A 590 9.44 1.13 0.83
N GLY A 591 8.89 1.21 -0.38
CA GLY A 591 9.67 1.51 -1.58
C GLY A 591 10.32 2.90 -1.55
N ILE A 592 9.59 3.91 -1.08
CA ILE A 592 10.11 5.29 -0.93
C ILE A 592 11.20 5.36 0.15
N VAL A 593 11.06 4.67 1.27
CA VAL A 593 12.09 4.61 2.32
C VAL A 593 13.37 3.97 1.76
N ILE A 594 13.26 2.88 0.99
CA ILE A 594 14.42 2.26 0.35
C ILE A 594 15.12 3.24 -0.61
N ALA A 595 14.35 3.98 -1.43
CA ALA A 595 14.89 5.00 -2.30
C ALA A 595 15.64 6.10 -1.52
N ALA A 596 15.08 6.53 -0.38
CA ALA A 596 15.68 7.55 0.48
C ALA A 596 16.96 7.06 1.16
N VAL A 597 17.00 5.82 1.61
CA VAL A 597 18.22 5.21 2.19
C VAL A 597 19.32 5.13 1.13
N ALA A 598 19.01 4.71 -0.09
CA ALA A 598 19.97 4.67 -1.19
C ALA A 598 20.52 6.07 -1.52
N GLU A 599 19.64 7.09 -1.54
CA GLU A 599 20.04 8.49 -1.77
C GLU A 599 20.87 9.03 -0.60
N ALA A 600 20.49 8.75 0.66
CA ALA A 600 21.23 9.18 1.84
C ALA A 600 22.64 8.56 1.89
N ARG A 601 22.78 7.29 1.53
CA ARG A 601 24.08 6.61 1.40
C ARG A 601 24.96 7.23 0.33
N ARG A 602 24.36 7.63 -0.80
CA ARG A 602 25.07 8.26 -1.93
C ARG A 602 25.50 9.69 -1.65
N THR A 603 24.64 10.48 -0.99
CA THR A 603 24.84 11.93 -0.83
C THR A 603 25.37 12.34 0.52
N GLY A 604 25.29 11.48 1.53
CA GLY A 604 25.56 11.80 2.92
C GLY A 604 24.45 12.64 3.59
N LYS A 605 23.30 12.83 2.92
CA LYS A 605 22.18 13.65 3.41
C LYS A 605 20.94 12.79 3.56
N GLY A 606 20.36 12.79 4.76
CA GLY A 606 19.09 12.14 5.05
C GLY A 606 17.88 12.89 4.49
N ALA A 607 16.69 12.41 4.84
CA ALA A 607 15.45 12.96 4.35
C ALA A 607 14.34 12.90 5.40
N PHE A 608 13.47 13.90 5.40
CA PHE A 608 12.14 13.85 6.02
C PHE A 608 11.14 13.43 4.96
N LEU A 609 10.50 12.29 5.16
CA LEU A 609 9.48 11.74 4.28
C LEU A 609 8.12 11.87 4.96
N ASP A 610 7.30 12.80 4.49
CA ASP A 610 5.96 13.05 5.03
C ASP A 610 4.91 12.34 4.15
N PHE A 611 4.38 11.23 4.65
CA PHE A 611 3.33 10.46 4.01
C PHE A 611 1.96 10.83 4.57
N SER A 612 0.99 10.99 3.67
CA SER A 612 -0.42 11.03 4.02
C SER A 612 -1.11 9.74 3.56
N GLN A 613 -1.64 8.95 4.51
CA GLN A 613 -2.37 7.72 4.17
C GLN A 613 -3.57 8.00 3.27
N ARG A 614 -4.28 9.13 3.51
CA ARG A 614 -5.39 9.57 2.69
C ARG A 614 -4.97 9.85 1.25
N GLU A 615 -3.83 10.54 1.06
CA GLU A 615 -3.31 10.83 -0.29
C GLU A 615 -2.90 9.54 -1.02
N VAL A 616 -2.27 8.57 -0.31
CA VAL A 616 -1.93 7.27 -0.92
C VAL A 616 -3.19 6.54 -1.38
N ALA A 617 -4.26 6.56 -0.58
CA ALA A 617 -5.52 5.96 -0.96
C ALA A 617 -6.17 6.68 -2.16
N SER A 618 -6.17 8.02 -2.19
CA SER A 618 -6.67 8.79 -3.34
C SER A 618 -5.80 8.64 -4.59
N PHE A 619 -4.51 8.40 -4.44
CA PHE A 619 -3.61 8.14 -5.56
C PHE A 619 -4.02 6.89 -6.36
N THR A 620 -4.68 5.91 -5.70
CA THR A 620 -5.25 4.74 -6.37
C THR A 620 -6.60 5.01 -7.07
N LEU A 621 -6.97 6.27 -7.22
CA LEU A 621 -8.11 6.77 -8.00
C LEU A 621 -7.67 7.90 -8.96
N GLY A 622 -6.39 7.91 -9.31
CA GLY A 622 -5.79 9.03 -10.03
C GLY A 622 -6.42 9.31 -11.38
N GLU A 623 -6.83 8.28 -12.11
CA GLU A 623 -7.56 8.39 -13.38
C GLU A 623 -8.93 9.03 -13.21
N GLU A 624 -9.65 8.71 -12.14
CA GLU A 624 -10.97 9.25 -11.86
C GLU A 624 -10.91 10.71 -11.41
N ILE A 625 -9.87 11.08 -10.64
CA ILE A 625 -9.59 12.47 -10.25
C ILE A 625 -9.22 13.29 -11.49
N LEU A 626 -8.38 12.73 -12.38
CA LEU A 626 -7.98 13.38 -13.63
C LEU A 626 -9.18 13.56 -14.57
N ALA A 627 -10.01 12.52 -14.75
CA ALA A 627 -11.22 12.60 -15.55
C ALA A 627 -12.21 13.66 -15.02
N ALA A 628 -12.39 13.71 -13.70
CA ALA A 628 -13.24 14.72 -13.06
C ALA A 628 -12.66 16.14 -13.21
N SER A 629 -11.35 16.31 -13.37
CA SER A 629 -10.73 17.60 -13.64
C SER A 629 -10.97 18.09 -15.07
N ALA A 630 -11.09 17.15 -16.03
CA ALA A 630 -11.33 17.45 -17.43
C ALA A 630 -12.83 17.67 -17.72
N ASP A 631 -13.71 16.93 -17.06
CA ASP A 631 -15.16 17.04 -17.20
C ASP A 631 -15.86 17.23 -15.86
N PRO A 632 -16.35 18.44 -15.55
CA PRO A 632 -17.11 18.71 -14.33
C PRO A 632 -18.39 17.87 -14.18
N ASN A 633 -18.88 17.25 -15.26
CA ASN A 633 -20.04 16.35 -15.25
C ASN A 633 -19.67 14.89 -15.02
N HIS A 634 -18.38 14.57 -14.94
CA HIS A 634 -17.94 13.23 -14.59
C HIS A 634 -18.38 12.89 -13.16
N ARG A 635 -19.53 12.20 -13.09
CA ARG A 635 -20.13 11.80 -11.81
C ARG A 635 -19.99 10.30 -11.65
N LEU A 636 -19.42 9.91 -10.51
CA LEU A 636 -19.27 8.53 -10.14
C LEU A 636 -20.20 8.20 -8.97
N ALA A 637 -20.77 7.02 -9.02
CA ALA A 637 -21.60 6.42 -7.99
C ALA A 637 -21.25 4.95 -7.85
N PRO A 638 -21.65 4.29 -6.77
CA PRO A 638 -21.50 2.85 -6.64
C PRO A 638 -22.16 2.10 -7.82
N ARG A 639 -21.42 1.17 -8.42
CA ARG A 639 -21.87 0.38 -9.59
C ARG A 639 -21.93 -1.12 -9.30
N GLY A 640 -21.92 -1.52 -8.04
CA GLY A 640 -21.81 -2.93 -7.67
C GLY A 640 -20.46 -3.51 -8.12
N ASN A 641 -20.54 -4.63 -8.82
CA ASN A 641 -19.36 -5.31 -9.37
C ASN A 641 -19.07 -4.94 -10.83
N THR A 642 -19.87 -4.06 -11.45
CA THR A 642 -19.68 -3.67 -12.86
C THR A 642 -18.49 -2.73 -13.03
N GLU A 643 -17.93 -2.68 -14.23
CA GLU A 643 -16.80 -1.83 -14.59
C GLU A 643 -16.94 -1.30 -16.01
N ALA A 644 -16.53 -0.06 -16.23
CA ALA A 644 -16.59 0.53 -17.56
C ALA A 644 -15.66 -0.21 -18.54
N GLY A 645 -16.16 -0.50 -19.75
CA GLY A 645 -15.38 -1.24 -20.74
C GLY A 645 -15.42 -2.77 -20.60
N VAL A 646 -16.08 -3.31 -19.55
CA VAL A 646 -16.33 -4.75 -19.37
C VAL A 646 -17.78 -5.07 -19.74
N ALA A 647 -17.98 -6.07 -20.60
CA ALA A 647 -19.30 -6.39 -21.13
C ALA A 647 -20.29 -6.89 -20.06
N GLN A 648 -19.81 -7.79 -19.19
CA GLN A 648 -20.55 -8.25 -18.00
C GLN A 648 -19.58 -8.79 -16.97
N GLN A 649 -19.72 -8.35 -15.73
CA GLN A 649 -19.07 -9.00 -14.59
C GLN A 649 -19.92 -8.87 -13.34
N ASP A 650 -19.95 -9.93 -12.53
CA ASP A 650 -20.61 -9.94 -11.22
C ASP A 650 -20.17 -11.15 -10.39
N SER A 651 -20.63 -11.21 -9.14
CA SER A 651 -20.58 -12.41 -8.30
C SER A 651 -21.93 -13.10 -8.28
N TYR A 652 -21.92 -14.41 -8.50
CA TYR A 652 -23.10 -15.27 -8.61
C TYR A 652 -23.10 -16.32 -7.49
N GLN A 653 -24.28 -16.54 -6.89
CA GLN A 653 -24.41 -17.58 -5.89
C GLN A 653 -24.58 -18.94 -6.56
N CYS A 654 -23.82 -19.93 -6.11
CA CYS A 654 -23.87 -21.31 -6.57
C CYS A 654 -24.84 -22.16 -5.74
N GLY A 655 -25.15 -23.35 -6.22
CA GLY A 655 -26.10 -24.26 -5.59
C GLY A 655 -25.72 -24.70 -4.18
N ASP A 656 -24.42 -24.70 -3.86
CA ASP A 656 -23.87 -24.96 -2.51
C ASP A 656 -23.88 -23.70 -1.60
N GLY A 657 -24.49 -22.60 -2.04
CA GLY A 657 -24.58 -21.34 -1.29
C GLY A 657 -23.33 -20.46 -1.34
N LYS A 658 -22.24 -20.93 -1.95
CA LYS A 658 -20.99 -20.19 -2.11
C LYS A 658 -21.04 -19.24 -3.31
N TRP A 659 -20.11 -18.29 -3.38
CA TRP A 659 -20.08 -17.25 -4.40
C TRP A 659 -18.95 -17.46 -5.39
N LEU A 660 -19.24 -17.20 -6.69
CA LEU A 660 -18.30 -17.24 -7.80
C LEU A 660 -18.29 -15.90 -8.51
N ALA A 661 -17.16 -15.26 -8.61
CA ALA A 661 -16.93 -14.06 -9.41
C ALA A 661 -16.69 -14.48 -10.87
N VAL A 662 -17.35 -13.81 -11.82
CA VAL A 662 -17.27 -14.12 -13.26
C VAL A 662 -17.17 -12.83 -14.06
N THR A 663 -16.30 -12.81 -15.07
CA THR A 663 -16.18 -11.73 -16.05
C THR A 663 -16.31 -12.31 -17.45
N LEU A 664 -17.15 -11.68 -18.27
CA LEU A 664 -17.50 -12.12 -19.61
C LEU A 664 -17.20 -11.02 -20.65
N ASP A 665 -16.63 -11.42 -21.79
CA ASP A 665 -16.44 -10.55 -22.97
C ASP A 665 -17.74 -10.33 -23.76
N THR A 666 -18.71 -11.22 -23.60
CA THR A 666 -20.04 -11.11 -24.19
C THR A 666 -21.09 -11.38 -23.12
N PRO A 667 -22.15 -10.53 -23.01
CA PRO A 667 -23.17 -10.71 -21.98
C PRO A 667 -23.93 -12.05 -22.11
N ASP A 668 -24.06 -12.74 -20.95
CA ASP A 668 -24.86 -13.95 -20.82
C ASP A 668 -25.86 -13.80 -19.66
N PRO A 669 -27.14 -13.50 -19.94
CA PRO A 669 -28.17 -13.33 -18.92
C PRO A 669 -28.49 -14.64 -18.17
N SER A 670 -28.09 -15.80 -18.67
CA SER A 670 -28.31 -17.09 -18.03
C SER A 670 -27.27 -17.40 -16.96
N MET A 671 -26.24 -16.59 -16.76
CA MET A 671 -25.11 -16.87 -15.86
C MET A 671 -25.56 -17.12 -14.41
N ALA A 672 -26.51 -16.36 -13.90
CA ALA A 672 -27.06 -16.58 -12.55
C ALA A 672 -27.71 -17.96 -12.41
N THR A 673 -28.51 -18.38 -13.39
CA THR A 673 -29.15 -19.70 -13.43
C THR A 673 -28.10 -20.81 -13.59
N PHE A 674 -27.07 -20.58 -14.41
CA PHE A 674 -25.97 -21.52 -14.62
C PHE A 674 -25.24 -21.82 -13.29
N CYS A 675 -24.91 -20.79 -12.51
CA CYS A 675 -24.25 -20.93 -11.23
C CYS A 675 -25.16 -21.57 -10.17
N ALA A 676 -26.40 -21.11 -10.05
CA ALA A 676 -27.35 -21.62 -9.07
C ALA A 676 -27.67 -23.11 -9.22
N ALA A 677 -27.53 -23.66 -10.45
CA ALA A 677 -27.75 -25.07 -10.73
C ALA A 677 -26.53 -25.98 -10.43
N ARG A 678 -25.43 -25.46 -9.88
CA ARG A 678 -24.15 -26.19 -9.70
C ARG A 678 -23.46 -25.78 -8.41
N ASP A 679 -22.65 -26.70 -7.87
CA ASP A 679 -21.70 -26.33 -6.83
C ASP A 679 -20.63 -25.40 -7.39
N ARG A 680 -20.06 -24.54 -6.53
CA ARG A 680 -19.07 -23.50 -6.92
C ARG A 680 -17.90 -24.08 -7.72
N ASP A 681 -17.35 -25.20 -7.28
CA ASP A 681 -16.13 -25.76 -7.88
C ASP A 681 -16.43 -26.40 -9.24
N ASP A 682 -17.62 -26.99 -9.43
CA ASP A 682 -18.09 -27.51 -10.73
C ASP A 682 -18.37 -26.38 -11.71
N ALA A 683 -19.04 -25.30 -11.26
CA ALA A 683 -19.27 -24.12 -12.08
C ALA A 683 -17.94 -23.50 -12.52
N LEU A 684 -17.00 -23.32 -11.59
CA LEU A 684 -15.66 -22.79 -11.86
C LEU A 684 -14.93 -23.60 -12.94
N LYS A 685 -14.87 -24.94 -12.76
CA LYS A 685 -14.20 -25.84 -13.71
C LYS A 685 -14.79 -25.72 -15.12
N MET A 686 -16.11 -25.65 -15.24
CA MET A 686 -16.78 -25.52 -16.53
C MET A 686 -16.50 -24.16 -17.20
N LEU A 687 -16.48 -23.06 -16.43
CA LEU A 687 -16.23 -21.72 -16.97
C LEU A 687 -14.77 -21.58 -17.41
N LEU A 688 -13.80 -22.03 -16.60
CA LEU A 688 -12.39 -22.03 -16.98
C LEU A 688 -12.13 -22.90 -18.22
N GLY A 689 -12.80 -24.06 -18.33
CA GLY A 689 -12.73 -24.91 -19.52
C GLY A 689 -13.28 -24.27 -20.82
N LYS A 690 -14.09 -23.22 -20.67
CA LYS A 690 -14.57 -22.38 -21.78
C LYS A 690 -13.74 -21.12 -22.03
N GLY A 691 -12.64 -20.93 -21.28
CA GLY A 691 -11.82 -19.74 -21.36
C GLY A 691 -12.47 -18.50 -20.74
N ILE A 692 -13.42 -18.66 -19.81
CA ILE A 692 -14.11 -17.56 -19.12
C ILE A 692 -13.37 -17.22 -17.83
N ALA A 693 -13.13 -15.94 -17.57
CA ALA A 693 -12.50 -15.48 -16.35
C ALA A 693 -13.44 -15.67 -15.15
N ALA A 694 -13.06 -16.56 -14.24
CA ALA A 694 -13.83 -16.89 -13.04
C ALA A 694 -12.94 -17.25 -11.86
N ALA A 695 -13.39 -16.90 -10.64
CA ALA A 695 -12.73 -17.29 -9.39
C ALA A 695 -13.74 -17.43 -8.24
N PRO A 696 -13.45 -18.32 -7.27
CA PRO A 696 -14.25 -18.37 -6.05
C PRO A 696 -14.05 -17.09 -5.24
N CYS A 697 -15.12 -16.56 -4.65
CA CYS A 697 -14.99 -15.56 -3.60
C CYS A 697 -14.53 -16.29 -2.33
N LEU A 698 -13.21 -16.31 -2.13
CA LEU A 698 -12.60 -17.07 -1.02
C LEU A 698 -12.85 -16.38 0.32
N ASP A 699 -13.10 -17.17 1.36
CA ASP A 699 -13.12 -16.73 2.74
C ASP A 699 -11.76 -16.99 3.43
N GLY A 700 -11.63 -16.59 4.71
CA GLY A 700 -10.40 -16.80 5.46
C GLY A 700 -10.02 -18.27 5.64
N ASN A 701 -11.01 -19.17 5.76
CA ASN A 701 -10.75 -20.60 5.85
C ASN A 701 -10.33 -21.20 4.51
N ASP A 702 -10.91 -20.72 3.41
CA ASP A 702 -10.47 -21.11 2.06
C ASP A 702 -9.01 -20.67 1.82
N LEU A 703 -8.65 -19.44 2.20
CA LEU A 703 -7.27 -18.91 2.09
C LEU A 703 -6.26 -19.75 2.92
N LEU A 704 -6.67 -20.24 4.09
CA LEU A 704 -5.83 -21.11 4.93
C LEU A 704 -5.66 -22.53 4.37
N ARG A 705 -6.58 -23.01 3.54
CA ARG A 705 -6.53 -24.34 2.92
C ARG A 705 -5.81 -24.35 1.58
N ASP A 706 -5.83 -23.24 0.86
CA ASP A 706 -5.24 -23.16 -0.46
C ASP A 706 -3.71 -23.01 -0.38
N THR A 707 -3.03 -24.16 -0.44
CA THR A 707 -1.56 -24.23 -0.37
C THR A 707 -0.86 -23.52 -1.54
N LYS A 708 -1.56 -23.24 -2.64
CA LYS A 708 -1.00 -22.52 -3.79
C LYS A 708 -0.95 -21.02 -3.58
N LEU A 709 -1.87 -20.49 -2.76
CA LEU A 709 -1.88 -19.10 -2.33
C LEU A 709 -1.01 -18.85 -1.09
N GLN A 710 -0.71 -19.94 -0.32
CA GLN A 710 0.22 -19.85 0.82
C GLN A 710 1.67 -19.87 0.31
N GLY A 711 2.59 -19.59 1.20
CA GLY A 711 4.03 -19.79 0.94
C GLY A 711 4.81 -18.51 0.71
N VAL A 712 4.14 -17.39 0.40
CA VAL A 712 4.80 -16.08 0.31
C VAL A 712 4.13 -15.09 1.25
N THR A 713 2.80 -14.99 1.18
CA THR A 713 2.01 -13.98 1.92
C THR A 713 1.56 -14.45 3.29
N LEU A 714 1.40 -15.77 3.48
CA LEU A 714 1.08 -16.40 4.75
C LEU A 714 2.12 -17.48 5.01
N VAL A 715 2.98 -17.26 5.97
CA VAL A 715 4.10 -18.14 6.33
C VAL A 715 4.02 -18.52 7.79
N ARG A 716 4.73 -19.58 8.20
CA ARG A 716 4.85 -19.94 9.61
C ARG A 716 6.22 -19.54 10.13
N ASP A 717 6.22 -18.94 11.32
CA ASP A 717 7.46 -18.67 12.06
C ASP A 717 8.01 -19.94 12.69
N GLU A 718 9.16 -19.87 13.35
CA GLU A 718 9.83 -21.01 14.01
C GLU A 718 8.96 -21.65 15.13
N ASN A 719 8.00 -20.91 15.68
CA ASN A 719 7.05 -21.39 16.69
C ASN A 719 5.81 -22.04 16.05
N GLY A 720 5.76 -22.14 14.72
CA GLY A 720 4.63 -22.66 13.96
C GLY A 720 3.43 -21.70 13.88
N SER A 721 3.57 -20.46 14.38
CA SER A 721 2.50 -19.46 14.31
C SER A 721 2.39 -18.91 12.90
N LEU A 722 1.16 -18.75 12.41
CA LEU A 722 0.91 -18.12 11.12
C LEU A 722 1.22 -16.63 11.22
N VAL A 723 2.02 -16.13 10.28
CA VAL A 723 2.40 -14.72 10.19
C VAL A 723 2.34 -14.24 8.73
N LYS A 724 2.35 -12.94 8.54
CA LYS A 724 2.33 -12.30 7.24
C LYS A 724 3.75 -12.31 6.63
N GLY A 725 3.90 -12.75 5.39
CA GLY A 725 5.15 -12.69 4.63
C GLY A 725 5.26 -11.45 3.75
N LEU A 726 6.14 -11.48 2.76
CA LEU A 726 6.21 -10.44 1.72
C LEU A 726 5.15 -10.68 0.62
N PRO A 727 4.63 -9.60 0.00
CA PRO A 727 3.66 -9.73 -1.09
C PRO A 727 4.33 -9.93 -2.47
N TYR A 728 5.57 -10.38 -2.52
CA TYR A 728 6.32 -10.66 -3.75
C TYR A 728 7.46 -11.65 -3.50
N ARG A 729 8.01 -12.21 -4.58
CA ARG A 729 9.12 -13.16 -4.54
C ARG A 729 10.41 -12.53 -5.02
N LEU A 730 11.51 -12.89 -4.38
CA LEU A 730 12.86 -12.57 -4.82
C LEU A 730 13.54 -13.87 -5.30
N ASP A 731 14.05 -13.89 -6.55
CA ASP A 731 14.59 -15.08 -7.20
C ASP A 731 13.66 -16.31 -7.14
N GLY A 732 12.35 -16.07 -7.27
CA GLY A 732 11.31 -17.07 -7.22
C GLY A 732 10.91 -17.56 -5.82
N ASN A 733 11.58 -17.10 -4.77
CA ASN A 733 11.35 -17.51 -3.39
C ASN A 733 10.64 -16.42 -2.58
N GLY A 734 9.79 -16.81 -1.64
CA GLY A 734 9.40 -15.97 -0.52
C GLY A 734 10.57 -15.80 0.46
N LEU A 735 10.53 -14.76 1.27
CA LEU A 735 11.54 -14.58 2.33
C LEU A 735 11.20 -15.46 3.53
N ALA A 736 12.26 -16.01 4.13
CA ALA A 736 12.15 -16.73 5.39
C ALA A 736 11.87 -15.76 6.54
N ILE A 737 11.05 -16.19 7.49
CA ILE A 737 10.90 -15.51 8.77
C ILE A 737 12.04 -16.00 9.66
N GLU A 738 13.04 -15.16 9.86
CA GLU A 738 14.23 -15.49 10.64
C GLU A 738 14.00 -15.34 12.15
N ARG A 739 13.04 -14.47 12.52
CA ARG A 739 12.67 -14.23 13.92
C ARG A 739 11.15 -14.10 14.06
N PRO A 740 10.53 -14.69 15.08
CA PRO A 740 9.15 -14.37 15.43
C PRO A 740 9.02 -12.91 15.86
N ALA A 741 7.81 -12.41 15.96
CA ALA A 741 7.57 -11.09 16.55
C ALA A 741 8.05 -11.09 18.02
N PRO A 742 8.74 -10.03 18.47
CA PRO A 742 9.35 -10.01 19.78
C PRO A 742 8.33 -9.91 20.91
N ASP A 743 8.63 -10.53 22.04
CA ASP A 743 8.01 -10.21 23.31
C ASP A 743 8.34 -8.77 23.74
N LEU A 744 7.53 -8.20 24.61
CA LEU A 744 7.76 -6.84 25.10
C LEU A 744 9.16 -6.72 25.75
N GLY A 745 10.01 -5.89 25.16
CA GLY A 745 11.36 -5.66 25.64
C GLY A 745 12.32 -6.85 25.55
N GLN A 746 11.99 -7.89 24.80
CA GLN A 746 12.77 -9.13 24.69
C GLN A 746 14.26 -8.90 24.40
N HIS A 747 14.60 -7.92 23.58
CA HIS A 747 15.98 -7.65 23.15
C HIS A 747 16.56 -6.36 23.75
N THR A 748 15.94 -5.83 24.83
CA THR A 748 16.35 -4.56 25.45
C THR A 748 17.83 -4.57 25.83
N GLU A 749 18.28 -5.57 26.59
CA GLU A 749 19.66 -5.66 27.02
C GLU A 749 20.62 -5.90 25.88
N GLU A 750 20.26 -6.81 24.95
CA GLU A 750 21.05 -7.13 23.75
C GLU A 750 21.34 -5.86 22.94
N VAL A 751 20.29 -5.11 22.60
CA VAL A 751 20.39 -3.89 21.77
C VAL A 751 21.23 -2.81 22.47
N LEU A 752 21.00 -2.59 23.76
CA LEU A 752 21.71 -1.54 24.51
C LEU A 752 23.19 -1.89 24.72
N ARG A 753 23.53 -3.16 24.95
CA ARG A 753 24.91 -3.62 25.01
C ARG A 753 25.62 -3.51 23.67
N GLU A 754 24.98 -4.05 22.62
CA GLU A 754 25.57 -4.11 21.28
C GLU A 754 25.85 -2.71 20.72
N LEU A 755 24.86 -1.83 20.81
CA LEU A 755 24.92 -0.54 20.12
C LEU A 755 25.48 0.60 20.96
N LEU A 756 25.25 0.58 22.28
CA LEU A 756 25.65 1.66 23.18
C LEU A 756 26.73 1.25 24.15
N GLY A 757 27.14 -0.02 24.19
CA GLY A 757 28.17 -0.51 25.09
C GLY A 757 27.77 -0.47 26.59
N TYR A 758 26.45 -0.51 26.90
CA TYR A 758 25.99 -0.44 28.29
C TYR A 758 26.39 -1.69 29.07
N ASP A 759 26.92 -1.48 30.25
CA ASP A 759 27.28 -2.55 31.20
C ASP A 759 26.08 -2.98 32.07
N ASP A 760 26.30 -4.02 32.89
CA ASP A 760 25.27 -4.57 33.78
C ASP A 760 24.75 -3.54 34.77
N ALA A 761 25.63 -2.66 35.29
CA ALA A 761 25.26 -1.64 36.27
C ALA A 761 24.32 -0.62 35.64
N ARG A 762 24.58 -0.21 34.38
CA ARG A 762 23.75 0.73 33.64
C ARG A 762 22.41 0.12 33.25
N LEU A 763 22.38 -1.11 32.78
CA LEU A 763 21.15 -1.82 32.43
C LEU A 763 20.27 -2.02 33.66
N LYS A 764 20.85 -2.43 34.79
CA LYS A 764 20.13 -2.55 36.05
C LYS A 764 19.55 -1.21 36.51
N GLN A 765 20.31 -0.12 36.39
CA GLN A 765 19.82 1.22 36.74
C GLN A 765 18.58 1.60 35.93
N LEU A 766 18.56 1.37 34.59
CA LEU A 766 17.42 1.66 33.72
C LEU A 766 16.20 0.83 34.11
N ASN A 767 16.39 -0.43 34.44
CA ASN A 767 15.31 -1.31 34.87
C ASN A 767 14.75 -0.90 36.24
N ASP A 768 15.63 -0.67 37.25
CA ASP A 768 15.21 -0.29 38.61
C ASP A 768 14.46 1.06 38.63
N SER A 769 14.79 1.96 37.71
CA SER A 769 14.11 3.26 37.55
C SER A 769 12.82 3.19 36.72
N GLY A 770 12.47 2.02 36.13
CA GLY A 770 11.29 1.84 35.31
C GLY A 770 11.39 2.48 33.91
N VAL A 771 12.59 2.85 33.46
CA VAL A 771 12.84 3.32 32.09
C VAL A 771 12.70 2.17 31.11
N THR A 772 13.13 0.97 31.48
CA THR A 772 12.91 -0.27 30.74
C THR A 772 11.94 -1.18 31.50
N SER A 773 11.14 -1.98 30.79
CA SER A 773 10.21 -2.94 31.38
C SER A 773 9.81 -4.02 30.36
N THR A 774 9.69 -5.25 30.83
CA THR A 774 9.17 -6.40 30.05
C THR A 774 7.70 -6.72 30.37
N THR A 775 7.11 -5.95 31.29
CA THR A 775 5.72 -6.13 31.72
C THR A 775 4.93 -4.84 31.55
N PRO A 776 3.63 -4.93 31.18
CA PRO A 776 2.75 -3.76 31.15
C PRO A 776 2.59 -3.13 32.56
N THR A 777 2.64 -1.80 32.59
CA THR A 777 2.29 -1.01 33.79
C THR A 777 0.90 -0.40 33.68
N ILE A 778 0.16 -0.71 32.60
CA ILE A 778 -1.25 -0.31 32.41
C ILE A 778 -2.11 -1.20 33.29
N GLY A 779 -2.93 -0.57 34.16
CA GLY A 779 -4.01 -1.24 34.88
C GLY A 779 -4.97 -1.94 33.89
N GLU A 780 -5.72 -2.94 34.38
CA GLU A 780 -6.69 -3.68 33.56
C GLU A 780 -7.55 -2.72 32.73
N VAL A 781 -7.47 -2.87 31.38
CA VAL A 781 -8.27 -2.10 30.40
C VAL A 781 -9.55 -2.87 30.08
#